data_6f72acef31c7e8b08aade8d729366b31
#
_entry.id   6f72acef31c7e8b08aade8d729366b31
#
_cell.length_a   1.000
_cell.length_b   1.000
_cell.length_c   1.000
_cell.angle_alpha   90.00
_cell.angle_beta   90.00
_cell.angle_gamma   90.00
#
_symmetry.space_group_name_H-M   'P 1'
#
loop_
_entity.id
_entity.type
_entity.pdbx_description
1 polymer ?
#
loop_
_entity_poly.entity_id
_entity_poly.type
_entity_poly.pdbx_seq_one_letter_code
_entity_poly.pdbx_strand_id
1 'polypeptide(L)'
;MDFWGRSRDKSLLQILLLALTLTFTANAAWAQDAEEEDEDVLSAETDEAADLDKVVVTGSRLQRETYTSISPLQIITAQGSREAGLIDSAEILQQSTASAGQQIDLSFSGFVLDNGPGASTVDLRGLGAGRTLVLLNGRRLAPSGVEGAPSAPDLNLIPGGLVQQYEVLLDGASSIYGSDAVAGVTNIIMRRDFDGFEVDVFYNQPDHDNGENYNINAAWGRNFDRGMFGIGLEYNSADEIQVQDRPWTGQCDKNHEITTNGEIRSQEIFYSDVYNMPWDECRLGLLAARVFVPTNSGSIYHTPGFSNGGWPNFSESSQYGFGVDSNGDGVADLTFRDYDLNGKPSDFERSLWPEAERLSIMAYGEYTFEGDWNNTAFFEFNYNDRDFEANSGEGQLFPNVPALNPFNLCNPDAEGGVDCGLAEDALYDNPGYRAQFQQRWVGLCAQFGIPPEGCTPEVFGLYNGPIGPVFTQPIVSVAGDRNMVETNLEQLRGVVGIKGDLPFVDWGSMNSWVYEVALSYTTSEGTSSRHGIRGDRLDYSLGWYSTTTTPCQNDVGADLASDVAPGCVPVNMFAPSLYPVGVVTGDFATQAERDYLFDSRDFTTDYTQTLFTAYANGFLFDLPGGTAMGGIGLEWREDDIKSIPDEVARDGLFFGFFPDGGA
;
A
#
# COMPACT_ATOMS: atom_id res chain seq x y z
N MET A 1 -10.34 -14.27 -19.27
CA MET A 1 -11.50 -15.09 -18.87
C MET A 1 -12.24 -14.34 -17.80
N ASP A 2 -13.04 -13.37 -18.26
CA ASP A 2 -13.82 -12.49 -17.39
C ASP A 2 -15.10 -13.18 -16.97
N PHE A 3 -15.19 -13.71 -15.78
CA PHE A 3 -16.48 -14.19 -15.27
C PHE A 3 -16.63 -14.24 -13.74
N TRP A 4 -15.77 -13.60 -12.95
CA TRP A 4 -15.89 -13.67 -11.49
C TRP A 4 -15.86 -12.33 -10.71
N GLY A 5 -15.68 -11.19 -11.36
CA GLY A 5 -15.38 -9.92 -10.71
C GLY A 5 -16.52 -8.98 -10.32
N ARG A 6 -17.77 -9.19 -10.70
CA ARG A 6 -18.83 -8.17 -10.43
C ARG A 6 -20.21 -8.69 -10.02
N SER A 7 -20.36 -9.94 -9.67
CA SER A 7 -21.66 -10.55 -9.35
C SER A 7 -21.85 -10.98 -7.88
N ARG A 8 -20.80 -10.95 -7.06
CA ARG A 8 -20.88 -11.38 -5.65
C ARG A 8 -21.52 -10.33 -4.73
N ASP A 9 -21.23 -9.05 -4.94
CA ASP A 9 -21.65 -7.96 -4.03
C ASP A 9 -23.16 -7.81 -3.87
N LYS A 10 -23.89 -7.93 -4.96
CA LYS A 10 -25.35 -7.77 -4.93
C LYS A 10 -26.08 -8.97 -4.33
N SER A 11 -25.50 -10.15 -4.34
CA SER A 11 -26.11 -11.36 -3.79
C SER A 11 -25.93 -11.50 -2.28
N LEU A 12 -24.76 -11.11 -1.75
CA LEU A 12 -24.50 -11.10 -0.30
C LEU A 12 -25.31 -10.02 0.43
N LEU A 13 -25.35 -8.82 -0.13
CA LEU A 13 -26.18 -7.72 0.41
C LEU A 13 -27.67 -8.08 0.37
N GLN A 14 -28.14 -8.76 -0.67
CA GLN A 14 -29.53 -9.24 -0.76
C GLN A 14 -29.84 -10.36 0.24
N ILE A 15 -28.89 -11.24 0.51
CA ILE A 15 -29.02 -12.31 1.50
C ILE A 15 -29.02 -11.71 2.92
N LEU A 16 -28.15 -10.74 3.19
CA LEU A 16 -28.11 -10.01 4.47
C LEU A 16 -29.38 -9.18 4.70
N LEU A 17 -29.89 -8.47 3.69
CA LEU A 17 -31.16 -7.76 3.74
C LEU A 17 -32.36 -8.70 3.92
N LEU A 18 -32.34 -9.89 3.30
CA LEU A 18 -33.36 -10.90 3.49
C LEU A 18 -33.30 -11.52 4.90
N ALA A 19 -32.11 -11.72 5.45
CA ALA A 19 -31.93 -12.19 6.82
C ALA A 19 -32.40 -11.14 7.84
N LEU A 20 -32.10 -9.85 7.60
CA LEU A 20 -32.58 -8.74 8.43
C LEU A 20 -34.10 -8.61 8.39
N THR A 21 -34.74 -8.75 7.24
CA THR A 21 -36.21 -8.68 7.13
C THR A 21 -36.90 -9.86 7.79
N LEU A 22 -36.29 -11.06 7.79
CA LEU A 22 -36.82 -12.24 8.48
C LEU A 22 -36.70 -12.12 10.02
N THR A 23 -35.66 -11.46 10.53
CA THR A 23 -35.51 -11.21 11.98
C THR A 23 -36.43 -10.10 12.49
N PHE A 24 -36.70 -9.06 11.69
CA PHE A 24 -37.68 -8.02 12.07
C PHE A 24 -39.11 -8.55 12.13
N THR A 25 -39.49 -9.49 11.29
CA THR A 25 -40.84 -10.10 11.33
C THR A 25 -41.01 -11.09 12.49
N ALA A 26 -39.92 -11.72 12.97
CA ALA A 26 -39.97 -12.63 14.11
C ALA A 26 -40.08 -11.87 15.45
N ASN A 27 -39.47 -10.72 15.60
CA ASN A 27 -39.54 -9.92 16.84
C ASN A 27 -40.84 -9.11 16.96
N ALA A 28 -41.50 -8.76 15.86
CA ALA A 28 -42.78 -8.08 15.89
C ALA A 28 -43.96 -8.97 16.41
N ALA A 29 -43.78 -10.28 16.46
CA ALA A 29 -44.77 -11.23 16.95
C ALA A 29 -44.72 -11.47 18.48
N TRP A 30 -43.67 -10.99 19.15
CA TRP A 30 -43.43 -11.21 20.59
C TRP A 30 -43.58 -9.94 21.45
N ALA A 31 -43.83 -8.77 20.83
CA ALA A 31 -43.90 -7.46 21.51
C ALA A 31 -45.32 -7.04 21.90
N GLN A 32 -46.31 -7.95 21.96
CA GLN A 32 -47.71 -7.61 22.23
C GLN A 32 -48.25 -7.96 23.63
N ASP A 33 -47.40 -8.37 24.58
CA ASP A 33 -47.83 -8.62 25.95
C ASP A 33 -46.82 -8.05 26.96
N ALA A 34 -46.87 -6.74 27.16
CA ALA A 34 -46.39 -6.10 28.40
C ALA A 34 -47.02 -4.72 28.50
N GLU A 35 -48.19 -4.66 29.13
CA GLU A 35 -48.80 -3.41 29.65
C GLU A 35 -48.27 -3.16 31.06
N GLU A 36 -47.90 -1.86 31.26
CA GLU A 36 -47.98 -1.04 32.47
C GLU A 36 -47.45 -1.55 33.80
N GLU A 37 -46.46 -0.84 34.34
CA GLU A 37 -46.62 -0.18 35.67
C GLU A 37 -45.42 0.77 35.99
N ASP A 38 -45.87 2.02 36.20
CA ASP A 38 -45.44 3.04 37.18
C ASP A 38 -44.02 3.62 37.25
N GLU A 39 -44.06 4.94 37.03
CA GLU A 39 -43.09 5.94 37.53
C GLU A 39 -42.84 5.76 39.04
N ASP A 40 -41.61 5.77 39.47
CA ASP A 40 -41.18 6.65 40.57
C ASP A 40 -39.65 6.71 40.79
N VAL A 41 -39.18 7.94 41.02
CA VAL A 41 -38.10 8.36 41.92
C VAL A 41 -36.65 8.31 41.44
N LEU A 42 -36.19 9.51 41.07
CA LEU A 42 -34.82 9.98 41.26
C LEU A 42 -34.33 9.71 42.68
N SER A 43 -33.43 8.79 42.85
CA SER A 43 -32.54 8.78 44.00
C SER A 43 -31.11 8.57 43.51
N ALA A 44 -30.27 9.48 43.94
CA ALA A 44 -28.83 9.45 43.76
C ALA A 44 -28.28 8.12 44.19
N GLU A 45 -27.61 7.46 43.29
CA GLU A 45 -26.85 6.30 43.65
C GLU A 45 -25.39 6.45 43.47
N THR A 46 -24.85 6.15 44.58
CA THR A 46 -23.45 5.88 44.86
C THR A 46 -22.89 4.83 43.91
N ASP A 47 -21.70 5.15 43.43
CA ASP A 47 -20.70 4.27 42.81
C ASP A 47 -20.89 2.76 43.13
N GLU A 48 -21.50 2.02 42.24
CA GLU A 48 -21.08 0.68 41.98
C GLU A 48 -19.78 0.76 41.13
N ALA A 49 -18.66 0.68 41.83
CA ALA A 49 -17.42 0.33 41.16
C ALA A 49 -17.69 -0.98 40.41
N ALA A 50 -17.72 -0.93 39.09
CA ALA A 50 -17.76 -2.11 38.26
C ALA A 50 -16.70 -3.05 38.80
N ASP A 51 -17.09 -4.25 39.20
CA ASP A 51 -16.19 -5.32 39.58
C ASP A 51 -15.36 -5.65 38.35
N LEU A 52 -14.22 -4.93 38.23
CA LEU A 52 -13.26 -5.15 37.17
C LEU A 52 -12.73 -6.56 37.39
N ASP A 53 -13.31 -7.52 36.66
CA ASP A 53 -12.83 -8.88 36.60
C ASP A 53 -11.32 -8.90 36.59
N LYS A 54 -10.71 -9.77 37.39
CA LYS A 54 -9.26 -9.92 37.51
C LYS A 54 -8.66 -10.16 36.12
N VAL A 55 -8.18 -9.12 35.51
CA VAL A 55 -7.56 -9.17 34.19
C VAL A 55 -6.15 -9.75 34.33
N VAL A 56 -5.81 -10.71 33.50
CA VAL A 56 -4.40 -11.16 33.37
C VAL A 56 -3.64 -10.03 32.72
N VAL A 57 -2.83 -9.32 33.48
CA VAL A 57 -2.08 -8.17 33.00
C VAL A 57 -1.06 -8.60 31.96
N THR A 58 -1.18 -8.05 30.76
CA THR A 58 -0.20 -8.19 29.69
C THR A 58 1.22 -7.89 30.21
N GLY A 59 2.17 -8.75 29.91
CA GLY A 59 3.58 -8.57 30.25
C GLY A 59 4.10 -9.39 31.43
N SER A 60 3.26 -10.04 32.23
CA SER A 60 3.73 -10.91 33.32
C SER A 60 3.17 -12.33 33.32
N ARG A 61 2.13 -12.60 32.53
CA ARG A 61 1.28 -13.82 32.64
C ARG A 61 0.82 -14.10 34.08
N LEU A 62 0.95 -13.09 34.97
CA LEU A 62 0.51 -13.15 36.34
C LEU A 62 -0.77 -12.32 36.47
N GLN A 63 -1.73 -12.83 37.23
CA GLN A 63 -2.96 -12.07 37.52
C GLN A 63 -2.61 -10.89 38.45
N ARG A 64 -2.67 -9.68 37.95
CA ARG A 64 -2.45 -8.44 38.71
C ARG A 64 -3.53 -7.41 38.36
N GLU A 65 -3.83 -6.56 39.31
CA GLU A 65 -4.62 -5.36 39.04
C GLU A 65 -3.77 -4.35 38.25
N THR A 66 -4.36 -3.66 37.27
CA THR A 66 -3.68 -2.71 36.38
C THR A 66 -2.87 -1.64 37.11
N TYR A 67 -3.34 -1.20 38.28
CA TYR A 67 -2.69 -0.17 39.09
C TYR A 67 -1.44 -0.62 39.82
N THR A 68 -1.17 -1.91 39.88
CA THR A 68 0.01 -2.48 40.56
C THR A 68 1.11 -2.93 39.59
N SER A 69 0.94 -2.73 38.29
CA SER A 69 1.96 -3.05 37.31
C SER A 69 3.13 -2.07 37.40
N ILE A 70 4.37 -2.61 37.47
CA ILE A 70 5.59 -1.81 37.45
C ILE A 70 5.86 -1.26 36.05
N SER A 71 5.42 -1.99 35.02
CA SER A 71 5.58 -1.62 33.63
C SER A 71 4.41 -0.74 33.17
N PRO A 72 4.67 0.31 32.39
CA PRO A 72 3.63 1.20 31.89
C PRO A 72 2.69 0.45 30.94
N LEU A 73 1.44 0.31 31.36
CA LEU A 73 0.37 -0.32 30.58
C LEU A 73 -0.68 0.74 30.21
N GLN A 74 -0.93 0.90 28.93
CA GLN A 74 -2.01 1.72 28.41
C GLN A 74 -3.19 0.82 28.03
N ILE A 75 -4.38 1.16 28.49
CA ILE A 75 -5.63 0.49 28.12
C ILE A 75 -6.44 1.44 27.24
N ILE A 76 -6.82 0.96 26.06
CA ILE A 76 -7.67 1.67 25.12
C ILE A 76 -8.97 0.87 25.01
N THR A 77 -10.09 1.42 25.44
CA THR A 77 -11.38 0.74 25.35
C THR A 77 -11.96 0.87 23.96
N ALA A 78 -12.48 -0.20 23.39
CA ALA A 78 -13.10 -0.17 22.08
C ALA A 78 -14.33 0.75 22.04
N GLN A 79 -15.08 0.88 23.14
CA GLN A 79 -16.19 1.82 23.22
C GLN A 79 -15.72 3.27 23.08
N GLY A 80 -14.68 3.68 23.84
CA GLY A 80 -14.13 5.04 23.73
C GLY A 80 -13.55 5.33 22.34
N SER A 81 -12.98 4.34 21.69
CA SER A 81 -12.49 4.48 20.32
C SER A 81 -13.63 4.67 19.32
N ARG A 82 -14.70 3.87 19.43
CA ARG A 82 -15.90 4.02 18.60
C ARG A 82 -16.59 5.38 18.78
N GLU A 83 -16.66 5.88 20.00
CA GLU A 83 -17.19 7.23 20.30
C GLU A 83 -16.33 8.34 19.65
N ALA A 84 -15.05 8.08 19.44
CA ALA A 84 -14.13 8.96 18.70
C ALA A 84 -14.17 8.75 17.17
N GLY A 85 -14.99 7.81 16.68
CA GLY A 85 -15.08 7.47 15.25
C GLY A 85 -14.05 6.46 14.75
N LEU A 86 -13.24 5.87 15.64
CA LEU A 86 -12.25 4.86 15.32
C LEU A 86 -12.84 3.46 15.49
N ILE A 87 -12.92 2.71 14.41
CA ILE A 87 -13.55 1.37 14.40
C ILE A 87 -12.51 0.29 14.12
N ASP A 88 -11.55 0.61 13.28
CA ASP A 88 -10.54 -0.32 12.82
C ASP A 88 -9.45 -0.55 13.88
N SER A 89 -9.14 -1.82 14.15
CA SER A 89 -8.09 -2.19 15.12
C SER A 89 -6.71 -1.64 14.74
N ALA A 90 -6.40 -1.59 13.45
CA ALA A 90 -5.14 -1.03 12.97
C ALA A 90 -5.06 0.46 13.26
N GLU A 91 -6.09 1.22 12.90
CA GLU A 91 -6.16 2.67 13.10
C GLU A 91 -6.08 3.02 14.59
N ILE A 92 -6.84 2.32 15.45
CA ILE A 92 -6.82 2.55 16.91
C ILE A 92 -5.40 2.37 17.47
N LEU A 93 -4.70 1.32 17.08
CA LEU A 93 -3.37 1.03 17.58
C LEU A 93 -2.31 1.96 16.99
N GLN A 94 -2.42 2.31 15.71
CA GLN A 94 -1.49 3.20 15.03
C GLN A 94 -1.60 4.65 15.52
N GLN A 95 -2.78 5.11 15.94
CA GLN A 95 -2.98 6.42 16.54
C GLN A 95 -2.57 6.48 18.03
N SER A 96 -2.26 5.35 18.64
CA SER A 96 -1.72 5.34 20.01
C SER A 96 -0.42 6.15 20.10
N THR A 97 -0.26 6.93 21.16
CA THR A 97 0.97 7.69 21.42
C THR A 97 2.23 6.81 21.57
N ALA A 98 2.04 5.53 21.75
CA ALA A 98 3.10 4.52 21.82
C ALA A 98 3.58 4.06 20.44
N SER A 99 2.75 4.21 19.44
CA SER A 99 3.05 3.83 18.06
C SER A 99 3.88 4.91 17.39
N ALA A 100 5.02 4.51 16.82
CA ALA A 100 5.93 5.41 16.11
C ALA A 100 6.87 4.58 15.23
N GLY A 101 7.35 5.16 14.13
CA GLY A 101 8.35 4.52 13.27
C GLY A 101 7.79 4.01 11.95
N GLN A 102 8.31 2.91 11.48
CA GLN A 102 7.99 2.34 10.17
C GLN A 102 6.85 1.33 10.26
N GLN A 103 5.69 1.78 10.67
CA GLN A 103 4.47 1.01 10.51
C GLN A 103 3.87 1.26 9.12
N ILE A 104 3.21 0.24 8.57
CA ILE A 104 2.45 0.35 7.33
C ILE A 104 0.96 0.36 7.64
N ASP A 105 0.19 1.03 6.80
CA ASP A 105 -1.26 1.06 6.81
C ASP A 105 -1.84 0.70 5.45
N LEU A 106 -3.15 0.65 5.32
CA LEU A 106 -3.83 0.31 4.07
C LEU A 106 -3.45 1.20 2.89
N SER A 107 -3.00 2.44 3.10
CA SER A 107 -2.61 3.34 2.00
C SER A 107 -1.29 2.92 1.32
N PHE A 108 -0.55 1.97 1.92
CA PHE A 108 0.71 1.51 1.39
C PHE A 108 0.51 0.50 0.25
N SER A 109 0.72 0.94 -0.97
CA SER A 109 0.65 0.13 -2.19
C SER A 109 2.03 -0.22 -2.78
N GLY A 110 3.11 0.17 -2.10
CA GLY A 110 4.50 -0.08 -2.52
C GLY A 110 4.97 -1.51 -2.25
N PHE A 111 6.24 -1.78 -2.61
CA PHE A 111 6.90 -3.03 -2.25
C PHE A 111 7.31 -3.00 -0.79
N VAL A 112 6.77 -3.91 0.00
CA VAL A 112 7.25 -4.22 1.34
C VAL A 112 7.62 -5.69 1.36
N LEU A 113 8.88 -5.97 1.61
CA LEU A 113 9.41 -7.34 1.64
C LEU A 113 8.82 -8.17 2.79
N ASP A 114 8.23 -7.54 3.80
CA ASP A 114 7.75 -8.22 5.00
C ASP A 114 6.30 -8.70 4.88
N ASN A 115 5.34 -7.80 4.64
CA ASN A 115 3.91 -8.15 4.63
C ASN A 115 3.24 -7.91 3.26
N GLY A 116 3.84 -7.07 2.41
CA GLY A 116 3.28 -6.66 1.13
C GLY A 116 2.21 -5.57 1.24
N PRO A 117 1.65 -5.15 0.10
CA PRO A 117 0.64 -4.09 0.05
C PRO A 117 -0.67 -4.48 0.75
N GLY A 118 -1.39 -3.48 1.22
CA GLY A 118 -2.68 -3.64 1.89
C GLY A 118 -2.62 -4.17 3.32
N ALA A 119 -1.44 -4.46 3.88
CA ALA A 119 -1.30 -4.86 5.27
C ALA A 119 -1.23 -3.66 6.21
N SER A 120 -1.72 -3.81 7.43
CA SER A 120 -1.56 -2.82 8.50
C SER A 120 -0.82 -3.42 9.68
N THR A 121 0.25 -2.77 10.10
CA THR A 121 1.10 -3.24 11.21
C THR A 121 1.25 -2.16 12.28
N VAL A 122 1.64 -2.55 13.48
CA VAL A 122 1.96 -1.62 14.57
C VAL A 122 3.44 -1.70 14.92
N ASP A 123 4.07 -0.53 15.04
CA ASP A 123 5.46 -0.39 15.49
C ASP A 123 5.50 0.40 16.79
N LEU A 124 5.77 -0.26 17.89
CA LEU A 124 5.91 0.41 19.18
C LEU A 124 7.32 0.99 19.33
N ARG A 125 7.39 2.27 19.70
CA ARG A 125 8.63 3.00 19.98
C ARG A 125 9.62 3.09 18.79
N GLY A 126 9.18 2.83 17.56
CA GLY A 126 10.02 2.90 16.36
C GLY A 126 11.10 1.81 16.26
N LEU A 127 10.88 0.65 16.88
CA LEU A 127 11.83 -0.45 16.87
C LEU A 127 11.55 -1.51 15.79
N GLY A 128 10.47 -1.33 15.03
CA GLY A 128 10.02 -2.18 13.93
C GLY A 128 8.85 -3.09 14.31
N ALA A 129 7.93 -3.28 13.36
CA ALA A 129 6.72 -4.08 13.57
C ALA A 129 7.02 -5.55 13.91
N GLY A 130 8.07 -6.15 13.34
CA GLY A 130 8.51 -7.51 13.67
C GLY A 130 9.11 -7.67 15.08
N ARG A 131 9.28 -6.57 15.84
CA ARG A 131 9.70 -6.57 17.25
C ARG A 131 8.60 -6.12 18.20
N THR A 132 7.41 -5.86 17.68
CA THR A 132 6.20 -5.54 18.43
C THR A 132 5.32 -6.78 18.47
N LEU A 133 5.20 -7.39 19.63
CA LEU A 133 4.39 -8.59 19.78
C LEU A 133 2.91 -8.23 19.82
N VAL A 134 2.12 -8.83 18.94
CA VAL A 134 0.66 -8.73 18.95
C VAL A 134 0.06 -10.03 19.48
N LEU A 135 -0.80 -9.90 20.48
CA LEU A 135 -1.54 -11.00 21.09
C LEU A 135 -3.04 -10.82 20.88
N LEU A 136 -3.75 -11.91 20.71
CA LEU A 136 -5.21 -11.99 20.75
C LEU A 136 -5.61 -12.86 21.96
N ASN A 137 -6.34 -12.27 22.90
CA ASN A 137 -6.70 -12.92 24.16
C ASN A 137 -5.48 -13.52 24.91
N GLY A 138 -4.35 -12.82 24.89
CA GLY A 138 -3.11 -13.27 25.54
C GLY A 138 -2.29 -14.30 24.75
N ARG A 139 -2.72 -14.68 23.56
CA ARG A 139 -2.03 -15.67 22.69
C ARG A 139 -1.48 -14.99 21.44
N ARG A 140 -0.28 -15.38 21.05
CA ARG A 140 0.42 -14.85 19.89
C ARG A 140 -0.43 -14.96 18.63
N LEU A 141 -0.52 -13.87 17.85
CA LEU A 141 -0.99 -13.89 16.48
C LEU A 141 0.16 -14.26 15.54
N ALA A 142 -0.17 -15.09 14.55
CA ALA A 142 0.78 -15.43 13.50
C ALA A 142 0.98 -14.24 12.56
N PRO A 143 2.18 -14.04 12.03
CA PRO A 143 2.41 -13.16 10.90
C PRO A 143 1.56 -13.58 9.68
N SER A 144 1.23 -12.62 8.83
CA SER A 144 0.51 -12.84 7.57
C SER A 144 0.82 -11.74 6.57
N GLY A 145 0.80 -12.07 5.29
CA GLY A 145 1.11 -11.13 4.22
C GLY A 145 0.96 -11.76 2.85
N VAL A 146 1.15 -10.96 1.82
CA VAL A 146 0.90 -11.34 0.42
C VAL A 146 2.18 -11.49 -0.41
N GLU A 147 3.28 -10.95 0.07
CA GLU A 147 4.60 -11.02 -0.59
C GLU A 147 5.71 -11.30 0.43
N GLY A 148 6.80 -11.92 -0.01
CA GLY A 148 8.00 -12.10 0.78
C GLY A 148 7.83 -12.99 2.01
N ALA A 149 8.45 -12.59 3.13
CA ALA A 149 8.43 -13.30 4.39
C ALA A 149 7.77 -12.44 5.48
N PRO A 150 6.45 -12.53 5.67
CA PRO A 150 5.75 -11.71 6.65
C PRO A 150 6.33 -11.87 8.05
N SER A 151 6.66 -10.75 8.69
CA SER A 151 7.31 -10.70 10.00
C SER A 151 6.38 -10.22 11.13
N ALA A 152 5.27 -9.59 10.79
CA ALA A 152 4.27 -9.06 11.72
C ALA A 152 2.86 -9.55 11.37
N PRO A 153 1.95 -9.66 12.36
CA PRO A 153 0.54 -9.86 12.08
C PRO A 153 -0.08 -8.69 11.32
N ASP A 154 -1.00 -8.98 10.42
CA ASP A 154 -1.84 -7.97 9.80
C ASP A 154 -3.02 -7.63 10.71
N LEU A 155 -3.07 -6.39 11.17
CA LEU A 155 -4.12 -5.91 12.09
C LEU A 155 -5.49 -5.77 11.41
N ASN A 156 -5.53 -5.70 10.08
CA ASN A 156 -6.78 -5.67 9.32
C ASN A 156 -7.59 -6.97 9.46
N LEU A 157 -6.95 -8.06 9.87
CA LEU A 157 -7.61 -9.35 10.10
C LEU A 157 -8.29 -9.45 11.48
N ILE A 158 -8.39 -8.35 12.23
CA ILE A 158 -8.97 -8.33 13.57
C ILE A 158 -10.29 -7.56 13.53
N PRO A 159 -11.43 -8.22 13.79
CA PRO A 159 -12.73 -7.57 13.77
C PRO A 159 -12.86 -6.56 14.91
N GLY A 160 -12.70 -5.27 14.61
CA GLY A 160 -12.70 -4.18 15.59
C GLY A 160 -13.99 -4.05 16.37
N GLY A 161 -15.13 -4.36 15.76
CA GLY A 161 -16.44 -4.35 16.38
C GLY A 161 -16.62 -5.40 17.49
N LEU A 162 -15.82 -6.46 17.46
CA LEU A 162 -15.86 -7.53 18.46
C LEU A 162 -14.77 -7.40 19.53
N VAL A 163 -13.96 -6.36 19.48
CA VAL A 163 -12.94 -6.09 20.50
C VAL A 163 -13.57 -5.41 21.71
N GLN A 164 -13.13 -5.80 22.90
CA GLN A 164 -13.47 -5.15 24.16
C GLN A 164 -12.48 -4.04 24.49
N GLN A 165 -11.18 -4.33 24.40
CA GLN A 165 -10.11 -3.39 24.72
C GLN A 165 -8.78 -3.80 24.10
N TYR A 166 -7.89 -2.83 24.00
CA TYR A 166 -6.49 -3.01 23.61
C TYR A 166 -5.61 -2.68 24.82
N GLU A 167 -4.70 -3.56 25.14
CA GLU A 167 -3.70 -3.38 26.20
C GLU A 167 -2.33 -3.20 25.55
N VAL A 168 -1.74 -2.01 25.69
CA VAL A 168 -0.43 -1.69 25.11
C VAL A 168 0.59 -1.58 26.22
N LEU A 169 1.49 -2.55 26.27
CA LEU A 169 2.61 -2.59 27.21
C LEU A 169 3.83 -1.96 26.57
N LEU A 170 4.30 -0.86 27.13
CA LEU A 170 5.42 -0.06 26.63
C LEU A 170 6.80 -0.50 27.10
N ASP A 171 6.88 -1.64 27.76
CA ASP A 171 8.15 -2.19 28.25
C ASP A 171 8.53 -3.45 27.48
N GLY A 172 9.84 -3.75 27.43
CA GLY A 172 10.32 -4.98 26.83
C GLY A 172 9.87 -6.19 27.63
N ALA A 173 9.11 -7.09 27.01
CA ALA A 173 8.61 -8.31 27.61
C ALA A 173 9.28 -9.57 27.02
N SER A 174 10.47 -9.43 26.46
CA SER A 174 11.21 -10.51 25.78
C SER A 174 11.56 -11.66 26.72
N SER A 175 11.73 -11.39 28.03
CA SER A 175 11.96 -12.42 29.02
C SER A 175 10.78 -13.39 29.23
N ILE A 176 9.58 -12.97 28.80
CA ILE A 176 8.34 -13.73 28.95
C ILE A 176 7.84 -14.28 27.63
N TYR A 177 7.95 -13.46 26.56
CA TYR A 177 7.36 -13.75 25.26
C TYR A 177 8.39 -13.99 24.13
N GLY A 178 9.69 -13.88 24.42
CA GLY A 178 10.75 -14.07 23.42
C GLY A 178 11.10 -12.81 22.62
N SER A 179 11.84 -13.00 21.52
CA SER A 179 12.49 -11.94 20.76
C SER A 179 11.54 -10.92 20.12
N ASP A 180 10.30 -11.31 19.88
CA ASP A 180 9.32 -10.46 19.15
C ASP A 180 8.72 -9.37 20.07
N ALA A 181 8.94 -9.46 21.39
CA ALA A 181 8.45 -8.51 22.39
C ALA A 181 9.50 -7.51 22.88
N VAL A 182 10.47 -7.14 22.05
CA VAL A 182 11.52 -6.16 22.38
C VAL A 182 10.96 -4.73 22.43
N ALA A 183 10.14 -4.38 21.46
CA ALA A 183 9.53 -3.05 21.36
C ALA A 183 8.37 -2.86 22.35
N GLY A 184 7.68 -3.92 22.68
CA GLY A 184 6.52 -3.92 23.53
C GLY A 184 5.56 -5.04 23.16
N VAL A 185 4.39 -5.03 23.81
CA VAL A 185 3.32 -6.00 23.55
C VAL A 185 2.01 -5.26 23.39
N THR A 186 1.28 -5.58 22.34
CA THR A 186 -0.12 -5.19 22.18
C THR A 186 -0.99 -6.44 22.36
N ASN A 187 -1.87 -6.44 23.34
CA ASN A 187 -2.81 -7.54 23.58
C ASN A 187 -4.22 -7.07 23.28
N ILE A 188 -4.87 -7.72 22.36
CA ILE A 188 -6.23 -7.42 21.89
C ILE A 188 -7.16 -8.38 22.61
N ILE A 189 -8.05 -7.83 23.44
CA ILE A 189 -9.01 -8.58 24.21
C ILE A 189 -10.35 -8.54 23.50
N MET A 190 -10.83 -9.71 23.10
CA MET A 190 -12.14 -9.84 22.45
C MET A 190 -13.25 -9.86 23.50
N ARG A 191 -14.42 -9.38 23.13
CA ARG A 191 -15.61 -9.45 23.98
C ARG A 191 -15.99 -10.90 24.24
N ARG A 192 -16.40 -11.20 25.47
CA ARG A 192 -16.76 -12.56 25.92
C ARG A 192 -18.12 -12.64 26.58
N ASP A 193 -18.69 -11.52 26.97
CA ASP A 193 -19.91 -11.40 27.80
C ASP A 193 -21.17 -11.14 26.97
N PHE A 194 -21.29 -11.79 25.82
CA PHE A 194 -22.50 -11.69 25.03
C PHE A 194 -23.62 -12.55 25.62
N ASP A 195 -24.79 -11.95 25.80
CA ASP A 195 -26.04 -12.65 26.06
C ASP A 195 -27.14 -12.08 25.19
N GLY A 196 -27.47 -12.79 24.11
CA GLY A 196 -28.44 -12.35 23.13
C GLY A 196 -27.81 -12.04 21.74
N PHE A 197 -28.46 -11.17 20.99
CA PHE A 197 -28.07 -10.79 19.63
C PHE A 197 -27.89 -9.28 19.55
N GLU A 198 -26.76 -8.86 19.00
CA GLU A 198 -26.41 -7.46 18.76
C GLU A 198 -26.08 -7.25 17.29
N VAL A 199 -26.45 -6.10 16.75
CA VAL A 199 -26.05 -5.64 15.42
C VAL A 199 -25.66 -4.18 15.52
N ASP A 200 -24.46 -3.86 15.08
CA ASP A 200 -23.98 -2.49 14.92
C ASP A 200 -23.76 -2.20 13.44
N VAL A 201 -24.21 -1.05 12.98
CA VAL A 201 -23.98 -0.57 11.63
C VAL A 201 -23.36 0.81 11.71
N PHE A 202 -22.20 0.94 11.13
CA PHE A 202 -21.53 2.21 10.97
C PHE A 202 -21.46 2.55 9.48
N TYR A 203 -21.79 3.79 9.14
CA TYR A 203 -21.67 4.34 7.81
C TYR A 203 -21.05 5.72 7.89
N ASN A 204 -20.01 5.92 7.12
CA ASN A 204 -19.34 7.20 6.97
C ASN A 204 -19.39 7.63 5.52
N GLN A 205 -19.91 8.83 5.30
CA GLN A 205 -19.92 9.47 4.00
C GLN A 205 -19.16 10.79 4.11
N PRO A 206 -18.02 10.92 3.41
CA PRO A 206 -17.28 12.17 3.37
C PRO A 206 -18.10 13.31 2.74
N ASP A 207 -17.78 14.56 3.07
CA ASP A 207 -18.37 15.76 2.44
C ASP A 207 -18.00 15.91 0.95
N HIS A 208 -16.96 15.21 0.51
CA HIS A 208 -16.49 15.15 -0.88
C HIS A 208 -16.82 13.80 -1.49
N ASP A 209 -16.87 13.76 -2.82
CA ASP A 209 -17.15 12.55 -3.58
C ASP A 209 -16.13 11.45 -3.25
N ASN A 210 -16.57 10.20 -3.31
CA ASN A 210 -15.82 8.97 -3.04
C ASN A 210 -15.28 8.81 -1.60
N GLY A 211 -15.01 7.58 -1.21
CA GLY A 211 -14.50 7.20 0.12
C GLY A 211 -15.60 6.90 1.13
N GLU A 212 -16.75 6.46 0.67
CA GLU A 212 -17.76 5.88 1.55
C GLU A 212 -17.18 4.67 2.27
N ASN A 213 -17.48 4.56 3.55
CA ASN A 213 -17.04 3.44 4.36
C ASN A 213 -18.22 2.95 5.20
N TYR A 214 -18.47 1.66 5.17
CA TYR A 214 -19.45 1.04 6.03
C TYR A 214 -18.89 -0.20 6.72
N ASN A 215 -19.28 -0.36 7.97
CA ASN A 215 -18.93 -1.48 8.80
C ASN A 215 -20.20 -2.06 9.41
N ILE A 216 -20.40 -3.35 9.26
CA ILE A 216 -21.55 -4.07 9.80
C ILE A 216 -21.01 -5.17 10.71
N ASN A 217 -21.35 -5.06 11.99
CA ASN A 217 -21.04 -6.07 12.99
C ASN A 217 -22.29 -6.78 13.43
N ALA A 218 -22.26 -8.10 13.51
CA ALA A 218 -23.31 -8.90 14.11
C ALA A 218 -22.68 -9.85 15.11
N ALA A 219 -23.21 -9.90 16.32
CA ALA A 219 -22.75 -10.79 17.36
C ALA A 219 -23.92 -11.49 18.02
N TRP A 220 -23.74 -12.77 18.32
CA TRP A 220 -24.68 -13.54 19.10
C TRP A 220 -23.94 -14.37 20.13
N GLY A 221 -24.45 -14.41 21.35
CA GLY A 221 -23.88 -15.22 22.40
C GLY A 221 -24.93 -15.71 23.38
N ARG A 222 -24.53 -16.69 24.16
CA ARG A 222 -25.35 -17.25 25.22
C ARG A 222 -24.50 -17.70 26.38
N ASN A 223 -24.87 -17.24 27.55
CA ASN A 223 -24.32 -17.70 28.83
C ASN A 223 -25.12 -18.87 29.37
N PHE A 224 -24.43 -19.84 29.95
CA PHE A 224 -24.97 -21.01 30.62
C PHE A 224 -24.43 -21.02 32.05
N ASP A 225 -25.01 -21.82 32.93
CA ASP A 225 -24.57 -21.91 34.32
C ASP A 225 -23.06 -22.17 34.47
N ARG A 226 -22.43 -22.83 33.52
CA ARG A 226 -21.03 -23.28 33.59
C ARG A 226 -20.21 -23.00 32.35
N GLY A 227 -20.65 -22.15 31.50
CA GLY A 227 -19.92 -21.81 30.28
C GLY A 227 -20.63 -20.80 29.42
N MET A 228 -19.99 -20.46 28.33
CA MET A 228 -20.54 -19.55 27.35
C MET A 228 -20.14 -19.96 25.95
N PHE A 229 -20.91 -19.47 24.98
CA PHE A 229 -20.62 -19.56 23.56
C PHE A 229 -20.98 -18.26 22.88
N GLY A 230 -20.10 -17.79 22.01
CA GLY A 230 -20.32 -16.60 21.21
C GLY A 230 -19.84 -16.78 19.76
N ILE A 231 -20.52 -16.12 18.85
CA ILE A 231 -20.13 -15.99 17.44
C ILE A 231 -20.30 -14.54 17.03
N GLY A 232 -19.35 -14.02 16.28
CA GLY A 232 -19.40 -12.70 15.70
C GLY A 232 -19.03 -12.73 14.23
N LEU A 233 -19.58 -11.77 13.50
CA LEU A 233 -19.30 -11.51 12.10
C LEU A 233 -19.08 -10.01 11.94
N GLU A 234 -18.04 -9.64 11.20
CA GLU A 234 -17.81 -8.27 10.74
C GLU A 234 -17.64 -8.25 9.24
N TYR A 235 -18.33 -7.33 8.59
CA TYR A 235 -18.07 -6.98 7.20
C TYR A 235 -17.76 -5.49 7.14
N ASN A 236 -16.63 -5.16 6.54
CA ASN A 236 -16.18 -3.79 6.30
C ASN A 236 -15.90 -3.60 4.81
N SER A 237 -16.34 -2.47 4.28
CA SER A 237 -16.04 -2.06 2.91
C SER A 237 -15.73 -0.57 2.90
N ALA A 238 -14.64 -0.21 2.28
CA ALA A 238 -14.19 1.16 2.08
C ALA A 238 -13.94 1.39 0.60
N ASP A 239 -14.59 2.40 0.04
CA ASP A 239 -14.40 2.81 -1.34
C ASP A 239 -13.08 3.57 -1.51
N GLU A 240 -12.47 3.47 -2.70
CA GLU A 240 -11.28 4.21 -3.06
C GLU A 240 -11.49 5.72 -2.93
N ILE A 241 -10.45 6.41 -2.48
CA ILE A 241 -10.30 7.85 -2.59
C ILE A 241 -9.09 8.13 -3.46
N GLN A 242 -9.30 8.79 -4.59
CA GLN A 242 -8.20 9.23 -5.44
C GLN A 242 -7.66 10.61 -5.00
N VAL A 243 -6.42 10.89 -5.37
CA VAL A 243 -5.79 12.20 -5.11
C VAL A 243 -6.65 13.35 -5.63
N GLN A 244 -7.32 13.18 -6.79
CA GLN A 244 -8.18 14.19 -7.40
C GLN A 244 -9.51 14.44 -6.67
N ASP A 245 -9.95 13.53 -5.82
CA ASP A 245 -11.25 13.62 -5.13
C ASP A 245 -11.24 14.61 -3.97
N ARG A 246 -10.08 15.10 -3.59
CA ARG A 246 -9.95 16.05 -2.48
C ARG A 246 -9.40 17.39 -2.97
N PRO A 247 -10.04 18.53 -2.61
CA PRO A 247 -9.63 19.85 -3.09
C PRO A 247 -8.22 20.25 -2.67
N TRP A 248 -7.67 19.65 -1.62
CA TRP A 248 -6.32 19.94 -1.11
C TRP A 248 -5.24 19.04 -1.70
N THR A 249 -5.58 17.89 -2.29
CA THR A 249 -4.65 17.00 -3.00
C THR A 249 -4.86 17.02 -4.51
N GLY A 250 -6.10 17.24 -4.96
CA GLY A 250 -6.45 17.32 -6.39
C GLY A 250 -6.10 18.66 -7.05
N GLN A 251 -5.29 19.48 -6.40
CA GLN A 251 -4.72 20.71 -6.97
C GLN A 251 -3.22 20.53 -7.15
N CYS A 252 -2.67 21.29 -8.07
CA CYS A 252 -1.25 21.31 -8.28
C CYS A 252 -0.53 21.86 -7.06
N ASP A 253 0.42 21.09 -6.57
CA ASP A 253 1.21 21.45 -5.40
C ASP A 253 1.99 22.73 -5.64
N LYS A 254 1.80 23.69 -4.77
CA LYS A 254 2.68 24.83 -4.66
C LYS A 254 3.82 24.48 -3.71
N ASN A 255 4.94 24.08 -4.27
CA ASN A 255 6.14 23.87 -3.48
C ASN A 255 6.64 25.21 -2.92
N HIS A 256 6.85 25.28 -1.62
CA HIS A 256 7.41 26.43 -0.97
C HIS A 256 8.81 26.13 -0.49
N GLU A 257 9.70 27.09 -0.65
CA GLU A 257 11.06 27.05 -0.10
C GLU A 257 11.28 28.19 0.91
N ILE A 258 12.14 27.94 1.87
CA ILE A 258 12.63 28.98 2.76
C ILE A 258 13.99 29.44 2.23
N THR A 259 14.07 30.69 1.82
CA THR A 259 15.32 31.29 1.36
C THR A 259 16.34 31.43 2.50
N THR A 260 17.58 31.66 2.16
CA THR A 260 18.65 31.91 3.15
C THR A 260 18.37 33.14 4.06
N ASN A 261 17.47 34.02 3.64
CA ASN A 261 17.03 35.18 4.42
C ASN A 261 15.84 34.89 5.33
N GLY A 262 15.30 33.65 5.29
CA GLY A 262 14.11 33.25 6.05
C GLY A 262 12.79 33.65 5.39
N GLU A 263 12.80 34.13 4.17
CA GLU A 263 11.59 34.42 3.40
C GLU A 263 11.01 33.16 2.83
N ILE A 264 9.69 32.97 2.98
CA ILE A 264 8.95 31.85 2.35
C ILE A 264 8.50 32.33 0.98
N ARG A 265 8.91 31.62 -0.06
CA ARG A 265 8.46 31.89 -1.42
C ARG A 265 8.07 30.58 -2.12
N SER A 266 7.20 30.70 -3.12
CA SER A 266 6.84 29.56 -3.95
C SER A 266 8.00 29.27 -4.92
N GLN A 267 8.29 27.97 -5.15
CA GLN A 267 9.33 27.56 -6.10
C GLN A 267 8.98 27.98 -7.52
N GLU A 268 7.70 28.10 -7.85
CA GLU A 268 7.21 28.56 -9.14
C GLU A 268 7.71 29.97 -9.47
N ILE A 269 7.75 30.85 -8.47
CA ILE A 269 8.31 32.19 -8.62
C ILE A 269 9.80 32.14 -8.97
N PHE A 270 10.55 31.25 -8.32
CA PHE A 270 11.98 31.07 -8.60
C PHE A 270 12.23 30.66 -10.07
N TYR A 271 11.49 29.69 -10.56
CA TYR A 271 11.64 29.25 -11.94
C TYR A 271 11.16 30.32 -12.93
N SER A 272 10.06 31.02 -12.65
CA SER A 272 9.60 32.15 -13.44
C SER A 272 10.66 33.26 -13.54
N ASP A 273 11.27 33.62 -12.42
CA ASP A 273 12.29 34.68 -12.36
C ASP A 273 13.62 34.28 -13.02
N VAL A 274 14.05 33.01 -12.80
CA VAL A 274 15.34 32.53 -13.31
C VAL A 274 15.29 32.14 -14.79
N TYR A 275 14.19 31.54 -15.22
CA TYR A 275 14.07 30.96 -16.55
C TYR A 275 13.08 31.71 -17.45
N ASN A 276 12.46 32.78 -16.95
CA ASN A 276 11.45 33.59 -17.64
C ASN A 276 10.31 32.74 -18.22
N MET A 277 9.86 31.76 -17.44
CA MET A 277 8.79 30.84 -17.84
C MET A 277 7.49 31.23 -17.15
N PRO A 278 6.38 31.34 -17.87
CA PRO A 278 5.08 31.43 -17.22
C PRO A 278 4.82 30.10 -16.47
N TRP A 279 4.61 30.24 -15.17
CA TRP A 279 4.47 29.11 -14.28
C TRP A 279 3.14 29.23 -13.55
N ASP A 280 2.10 28.91 -14.20
CA ASP A 280 0.80 29.15 -13.63
C ASP A 280 -0.04 27.92 -13.38
N GLU A 281 0.39 26.71 -13.69
CA GLU A 281 -0.41 25.51 -13.33
C GLU A 281 0.43 24.23 -13.23
N CYS A 282 -0.18 23.16 -12.78
CA CYS A 282 0.34 21.82 -12.54
C CYS A 282 1.59 21.44 -13.31
N ARG A 283 2.74 21.62 -12.71
CA ARG A 283 3.98 21.01 -13.21
C ARG A 283 4.26 19.74 -12.47
N LEU A 284 4.12 18.68 -13.17
CA LEU A 284 4.60 17.40 -12.71
C LEU A 284 6.08 17.26 -12.97
N GLY A 285 6.76 16.56 -12.09
CA GLY A 285 8.11 16.07 -12.35
C GLY A 285 8.19 15.06 -13.50
N LEU A 286 7.08 14.82 -14.20
CA LEU A 286 6.99 13.92 -15.33
C LEU A 286 7.57 14.57 -16.59
N LEU A 287 8.46 13.84 -17.28
CA LEU A 287 9.17 14.29 -18.46
C LEU A 287 8.45 13.90 -19.78
N ALA A 288 7.16 13.67 -19.75
CA ALA A 288 6.40 13.20 -20.90
C ALA A 288 6.51 14.10 -22.15
N ALA A 289 6.25 13.54 -23.32
CA ALA A 289 6.39 14.16 -24.63
C ALA A 289 7.82 14.57 -25.03
N ARG A 290 8.84 14.17 -24.28
CA ARG A 290 10.23 14.34 -24.67
C ARG A 290 10.74 13.14 -25.42
N VAL A 291 11.61 13.40 -26.40
CA VAL A 291 12.42 12.39 -27.05
C VAL A 291 13.88 12.69 -26.72
N PHE A 292 14.48 11.84 -25.90
CA PHE A 292 15.89 11.96 -25.60
C PHE A 292 16.71 11.42 -26.76
N VAL A 293 17.67 12.24 -27.22
CA VAL A 293 18.61 11.89 -28.28
C VAL A 293 20.00 11.77 -27.64
N PRO A 294 20.65 10.61 -27.67
CA PRO A 294 21.87 10.34 -26.89
C PRO A 294 23.10 11.14 -27.30
N THR A 295 23.03 11.94 -28.34
CA THR A 295 24.17 12.62 -28.96
C THR A 295 24.62 13.90 -28.27
N ASN A 296 24.07 14.33 -27.15
CA ASN A 296 24.61 15.34 -26.21
C ASN A 296 23.69 16.50 -25.80
N SER A 297 22.50 16.68 -26.38
CA SER A 297 21.81 17.96 -26.21
C SER A 297 20.52 17.89 -25.44
N GLY A 298 20.22 16.74 -24.88
CA GLY A 298 19.03 16.62 -24.07
C GLY A 298 17.82 16.15 -24.86
N SER A 299 16.70 16.83 -24.70
CA SER A 299 15.42 16.33 -25.20
C SER A 299 14.83 17.24 -26.26
N ILE A 300 14.30 16.64 -27.31
CA ILE A 300 13.46 17.28 -28.33
C ILE A 300 12.01 16.97 -27.99
N TYR A 301 11.10 17.91 -28.24
CA TYR A 301 9.68 17.71 -27.95
C TYR A 301 8.93 17.22 -29.18
N HIS A 302 8.23 16.12 -29.00
CA HIS A 302 7.40 15.52 -30.01
C HIS A 302 5.94 15.95 -29.83
N THR A 303 5.36 16.56 -30.88
CA THR A 303 3.93 16.90 -30.94
C THR A 303 3.38 16.36 -32.24
N PRO A 304 2.72 15.21 -32.21
CA PRO A 304 2.20 14.59 -33.43
C PRO A 304 1.27 15.51 -34.20
N GLY A 305 1.45 15.58 -35.54
CA GLY A 305 0.63 16.40 -36.43
C GLY A 305 0.95 17.88 -36.41
N PHE A 306 1.88 18.34 -35.57
CA PHE A 306 2.30 19.74 -35.62
C PHE A 306 3.18 19.99 -36.86
N SER A 307 2.95 21.10 -37.52
CA SER A 307 3.77 21.57 -38.62
C SER A 307 3.62 23.09 -38.72
N ASN A 308 4.72 23.78 -38.62
CA ASN A 308 4.81 25.23 -38.80
C ASN A 308 5.54 25.63 -40.09
N GLY A 309 5.74 24.67 -41.01
CA GLY A 309 6.50 24.86 -42.24
C GLY A 309 7.93 24.33 -42.17
N GLY A 310 8.36 23.89 -40.96
CA GLY A 310 9.66 23.27 -40.73
C GLY A 310 9.58 21.76 -40.51
N TRP A 311 10.11 21.29 -39.41
CA TRP A 311 10.20 19.87 -39.13
C TRP A 311 8.85 19.30 -38.64
N PRO A 312 8.32 18.30 -39.32
CA PRO A 312 7.05 17.74 -38.95
C PRO A 312 7.11 17.06 -37.60
N ASN A 313 6.04 17.15 -36.82
CA ASN A 313 5.85 16.55 -35.51
C ASN A 313 6.73 17.12 -34.37
N PHE A 314 7.45 18.21 -34.59
CA PHE A 314 8.16 18.91 -33.52
C PHE A 314 7.50 20.25 -33.24
N SER A 315 7.24 20.50 -31.96
CA SER A 315 6.54 21.72 -31.56
C SER A 315 7.50 22.79 -31.05
N GLU A 316 6.96 24.01 -30.97
CA GLU A 316 7.65 25.12 -30.34
C GLU A 316 8.05 24.85 -28.89
N SER A 317 9.29 25.15 -28.55
CA SER A 317 9.82 25.02 -27.20
C SER A 317 9.91 26.37 -26.55
N SER A 318 9.47 26.42 -25.30
CA SER A 318 9.61 27.60 -24.46
C SER A 318 10.77 27.55 -23.49
N GLN A 319 11.46 26.42 -23.34
CA GLN A 319 12.50 26.25 -22.33
C GLN A 319 13.60 27.34 -22.40
N TYR A 320 13.90 27.78 -23.62
CA TYR A 320 14.89 28.82 -23.86
C TYR A 320 14.28 30.10 -24.39
N GLY A 321 12.95 30.15 -24.53
CA GLY A 321 12.22 31.34 -25.01
C GLY A 321 12.45 31.70 -26.46
N PHE A 322 12.94 30.76 -27.28
CA PHE A 322 13.15 30.98 -28.73
C PHE A 322 12.99 29.68 -29.52
N GLY A 323 12.57 29.81 -30.76
CA GLY A 323 12.55 28.73 -31.75
C GLY A 323 13.83 28.71 -32.57
N VAL A 324 14.10 27.59 -33.22
CA VAL A 324 15.19 27.39 -34.16
C VAL A 324 14.63 27.38 -35.57
N ASP A 325 15.03 28.35 -36.35
CA ASP A 325 14.75 28.44 -37.80
C ASP A 325 15.98 27.90 -38.54
N SER A 326 15.93 26.63 -38.95
CA SER A 326 17.05 25.96 -39.60
C SER A 326 17.16 26.22 -41.08
N ASN A 327 16.08 26.69 -41.73
CA ASN A 327 16.01 26.95 -43.17
C ASN A 327 16.02 28.42 -43.51
N GLY A 328 15.90 29.34 -42.54
CA GLY A 328 15.97 30.77 -42.70
C GLY A 328 14.71 31.41 -43.29
N ASP A 329 13.57 30.77 -43.18
CA ASP A 329 12.29 31.26 -43.69
C ASP A 329 11.54 32.20 -42.73
N GLY A 330 12.06 32.37 -41.51
CA GLY A 330 11.49 33.22 -40.46
C GLY A 330 10.46 32.53 -39.60
N VAL A 331 10.27 31.21 -39.77
CA VAL A 331 9.41 30.37 -38.97
C VAL A 331 10.28 29.39 -38.22
N ALA A 332 10.03 29.20 -36.92
CA ALA A 332 10.78 28.21 -36.14
C ALA A 332 10.43 26.77 -36.59
N ASP A 333 11.43 26.04 -37.07
CA ASP A 333 11.30 24.64 -37.48
C ASP A 333 11.28 23.70 -36.31
N LEU A 334 12.08 24.04 -35.31
CA LEU A 334 12.25 23.28 -34.09
C LEU A 334 12.13 24.22 -32.92
N THR A 335 11.33 23.83 -31.96
CA THR A 335 11.22 24.60 -30.74
C THR A 335 11.38 23.66 -29.54
N PHE A 336 12.12 24.15 -28.56
CA PHE A 336 12.31 23.43 -27.31
C PHE A 336 11.21 23.85 -26.35
N ARG A 337 10.22 22.98 -26.22
CA ARG A 337 9.10 23.22 -25.34
C ARG A 337 9.47 22.86 -23.92
N ASP A 338 9.18 23.74 -22.98
CA ASP A 338 9.12 23.42 -21.60
C ASP A 338 7.68 23.20 -21.18
N TYR A 339 7.37 22.01 -20.75
CA TYR A 339 6.24 21.59 -19.91
C TYR A 339 4.92 22.38 -20.02
N ASP A 340 4.37 22.60 -21.20
CA ASP A 340 2.95 22.97 -21.32
C ASP A 340 2.05 21.72 -21.25
N LEU A 341 2.22 20.93 -20.25
CA LEU A 341 1.33 19.84 -19.94
C LEU A 341 0.15 20.42 -19.15
N ASN A 342 -0.69 21.20 -19.84
CA ASN A 342 -1.91 21.76 -19.29
C ASN A 342 -2.97 20.67 -19.22
N GLY A 343 -3.07 20.00 -18.10
CA GLY A 343 -4.08 18.99 -17.84
C GLY A 343 -3.92 18.43 -16.45
N LYS A 344 -4.99 17.90 -15.89
CA LYS A 344 -4.87 17.11 -14.67
C LYS A 344 -3.98 15.93 -14.98
N PRO A 345 -2.90 15.71 -14.24
CA PRO A 345 -2.07 14.55 -14.43
C PRO A 345 -2.85 13.29 -14.07
N SER A 346 -2.56 12.22 -14.77
CA SER A 346 -3.04 10.89 -14.41
C SER A 346 -2.61 10.45 -13.01
N ASP A 347 -1.51 11.00 -12.52
CA ASP A 347 -1.07 10.79 -11.13
C ASP A 347 -2.12 11.26 -10.09
N PHE A 348 -3.10 12.04 -10.51
CA PHE A 348 -4.25 12.41 -9.69
C PHE A 348 -5.30 11.30 -9.58
N GLU A 349 -5.25 10.29 -10.43
CA GLU A 349 -6.05 9.07 -10.35
C GLU A 349 -5.42 8.02 -9.40
N ARG A 350 -4.24 8.32 -8.86
CA ARG A 350 -3.61 7.47 -7.86
C ARG A 350 -4.45 7.41 -6.59
N SER A 351 -4.54 6.22 -6.00
CA SER A 351 -5.22 6.02 -4.72
C SER A 351 -4.53 6.83 -3.62
N LEU A 352 -5.28 7.73 -3.01
CA LEU A 352 -4.92 8.36 -1.74
C LEU A 352 -5.31 7.44 -0.58
N TRP A 353 -6.45 6.75 -0.75
CA TRP A 353 -6.92 5.67 0.10
C TRP A 353 -7.43 4.54 -0.80
N PRO A 354 -7.01 3.31 -0.60
CA PRO A 354 -7.36 2.19 -1.48
C PRO A 354 -8.80 1.73 -1.26
N GLU A 355 -9.33 0.99 -2.23
CA GLU A 355 -10.49 0.16 -2.02
C GLU A 355 -10.11 -1.06 -1.18
N ALA A 356 -10.93 -1.38 -0.18
CA ALA A 356 -10.72 -2.54 0.66
C ALA A 356 -12.03 -3.15 1.14
N GLU A 357 -12.13 -4.46 1.02
CA GLU A 357 -13.23 -5.25 1.57
C GLU A 357 -12.68 -6.27 2.57
N ARG A 358 -13.39 -6.47 3.69
CA ARG A 358 -12.98 -7.41 4.72
C ARG A 358 -14.18 -8.16 5.26
N LEU A 359 -14.05 -9.47 5.35
CA LEU A 359 -14.99 -10.35 6.04
C LEU A 359 -14.27 -11.06 7.18
N SER A 360 -14.76 -10.90 8.40
CA SER A 360 -14.24 -11.58 9.57
C SER A 360 -15.33 -12.39 10.26
N ILE A 361 -15.04 -13.63 10.58
CA ILE A 361 -15.91 -14.50 11.37
C ILE A 361 -15.12 -14.97 12.58
N MET A 362 -15.71 -14.81 13.75
CA MET A 362 -15.11 -15.27 15.01
C MET A 362 -16.10 -16.11 15.79
N ALA A 363 -15.63 -17.21 16.38
CA ALA A 363 -16.42 -17.96 17.34
C ALA A 363 -15.53 -18.34 18.53
N TYR A 364 -16.10 -18.36 19.71
CA TYR A 364 -15.43 -18.83 20.91
C TYR A 364 -16.42 -19.45 21.88
N GLY A 365 -15.88 -20.28 22.75
CA GLY A 365 -16.68 -20.84 23.83
C GLY A 365 -15.80 -21.42 24.92
N GLU A 366 -16.37 -21.49 26.10
CA GLU A 366 -15.76 -22.14 27.23
C GLU A 366 -16.80 -22.89 28.08
N TYR A 367 -16.36 -23.95 28.70
CA TYR A 367 -17.16 -24.75 29.63
C TYR A 367 -16.36 -25.23 30.81
N THR A 368 -16.84 -24.94 32.01
CA THR A 368 -16.21 -25.32 33.29
C THR A 368 -16.80 -26.63 33.82
N PHE A 369 -15.97 -27.65 33.95
CA PHE A 369 -16.34 -28.94 34.49
C PHE A 369 -16.51 -28.91 36.02
N GLU A 370 -17.30 -29.84 36.55
CA GLU A 370 -17.42 -30.01 38.00
C GLU A 370 -16.15 -30.62 38.58
N GLY A 371 -15.75 -30.12 39.75
CA GLY A 371 -14.62 -30.64 40.51
C GLY A 371 -13.75 -29.53 41.09
N ASP A 372 -12.88 -29.90 42.03
CA ASP A 372 -12.04 -28.99 42.81
C ASP A 372 -10.99 -28.23 41.97
N TRP A 373 -10.79 -28.63 40.72
CA TRP A 373 -9.82 -28.04 39.82
C TRP A 373 -10.41 -26.94 38.91
N ASN A 374 -11.72 -26.76 38.96
CA ASN A 374 -12.44 -25.79 38.09
C ASN A 374 -11.97 -25.83 36.62
N ASN A 375 -11.71 -27.03 36.11
CA ASN A 375 -11.19 -27.22 34.77
C ASN A 375 -12.15 -26.62 33.76
N THR A 376 -11.68 -25.67 32.96
CA THR A 376 -12.44 -24.99 31.91
C THR A 376 -11.81 -25.30 30.56
N ALA A 377 -12.51 -26.07 29.74
CA ALA A 377 -12.13 -26.23 28.34
C ALA A 377 -12.59 -25.00 27.54
N PHE A 378 -11.79 -24.57 26.61
CA PHE A 378 -12.12 -23.43 25.75
C PHE A 378 -11.67 -23.68 24.32
N PHE A 379 -12.32 -22.95 23.40
CA PHE A 379 -11.88 -22.85 22.03
C PHE A 379 -12.04 -21.44 21.49
N GLU A 380 -11.22 -21.08 20.51
CA GLU A 380 -11.33 -19.89 19.69
C GLU A 380 -11.21 -20.28 18.22
N PHE A 381 -11.99 -19.63 17.36
CA PHE A 381 -11.94 -19.80 15.91
C PHE A 381 -12.04 -18.42 15.28
N ASN A 382 -11.16 -18.14 14.30
CA ASN A 382 -11.20 -16.95 13.49
C ASN A 382 -11.00 -17.33 12.02
N TYR A 383 -11.83 -16.77 11.15
CA TYR A 383 -11.65 -16.74 9.71
C TYR A 383 -11.71 -15.31 9.25
N ASN A 384 -10.76 -14.92 8.44
CA ASN A 384 -10.68 -13.57 7.89
C ASN A 384 -10.34 -13.68 6.41
N ASP A 385 -10.97 -12.82 5.63
CA ASP A 385 -10.77 -12.64 4.19
C ASP A 385 -10.72 -11.15 3.90
N ARG A 386 -9.67 -10.72 3.21
CA ARG A 386 -9.44 -9.32 2.88
C ARG A 386 -9.06 -9.20 1.42
N ASP A 387 -9.83 -8.42 0.69
CA ASP A 387 -9.51 -7.93 -0.64
C ASP A 387 -9.03 -6.47 -0.56
N PHE A 388 -8.07 -6.14 -1.40
CA PHE A 388 -7.48 -4.80 -1.48
C PHE A 388 -7.14 -4.49 -2.92
N GLU A 389 -7.48 -3.26 -3.35
CA GLU A 389 -7.15 -2.73 -4.66
C GLU A 389 -6.64 -1.30 -4.54
N ALA A 390 -5.52 -1.00 -5.19
CA ALA A 390 -4.94 0.33 -5.21
C ALA A 390 -4.30 0.66 -6.55
N ASN A 391 -4.48 1.90 -7.00
CA ASN A 391 -3.71 2.47 -8.09
C ASN A 391 -2.48 3.19 -7.53
N SER A 392 -1.29 2.68 -7.80
CA SER A 392 -0.02 3.29 -7.35
C SER A 392 0.38 4.51 -8.17
N GLY A 393 -0.45 4.93 -9.12
CA GLY A 393 -0.16 5.98 -10.07
C GLY A 393 0.56 5.47 -11.32
N GLU A 394 0.74 6.36 -12.28
CA GLU A 394 1.32 6.03 -13.57
C GLU A 394 2.83 6.26 -13.58
N GLY A 395 3.55 5.27 -14.04
CA GLY A 395 4.99 5.39 -14.27
C GLY A 395 5.31 5.89 -15.66
N GLN A 396 6.44 6.54 -15.80
CA GLN A 396 6.99 6.89 -17.09
C GLN A 396 7.69 5.70 -17.74
N LEU A 397 7.53 5.58 -19.06
CA LEU A 397 8.32 4.69 -19.91
C LEU A 397 9.45 5.47 -20.57
N PHE A 398 10.63 4.85 -20.57
CA PHE A 398 11.84 5.35 -21.23
C PHE A 398 12.41 4.29 -22.18
N PRO A 399 11.64 3.72 -23.12
CA PRO A 399 12.14 2.67 -23.96
C PRO A 399 13.20 3.21 -24.95
N ASN A 400 14.22 2.41 -25.21
CA ASN A 400 15.15 2.71 -26.26
C ASN A 400 14.56 2.24 -27.60
N VAL A 401 14.32 3.15 -28.52
CA VAL A 401 13.87 2.82 -29.89
C VAL A 401 15.10 2.69 -30.78
N PRO A 402 15.31 1.55 -31.45
CA PRO A 402 16.48 1.34 -32.31
C PRO A 402 16.61 2.35 -33.45
N ALA A 403 17.85 2.66 -33.84
CA ALA A 403 18.16 3.70 -34.82
C ALA A 403 17.40 3.55 -36.15
N LEU A 404 17.34 2.33 -36.69
CA LEU A 404 16.68 2.04 -37.97
C LEU A 404 15.22 1.58 -37.82
N ASN A 405 14.65 1.66 -36.62
CA ASN A 405 13.24 1.34 -36.44
C ASN A 405 12.37 2.21 -37.36
N PRO A 406 11.36 1.63 -38.05
CA PRO A 406 10.56 2.36 -39.03
C PRO A 406 9.71 3.50 -38.45
N PHE A 407 9.52 3.53 -37.14
CA PHE A 407 8.79 4.59 -36.44
C PHE A 407 9.70 5.60 -35.75
N ASN A 408 11.01 5.39 -35.77
CA ASN A 408 11.95 6.28 -35.07
C ASN A 408 12.03 7.63 -35.78
N LEU A 409 11.65 8.70 -35.08
CA LEU A 409 11.67 10.06 -35.59
C LEU A 409 13.08 10.57 -35.98
N CYS A 410 14.11 10.07 -35.33
CA CYS A 410 15.52 10.37 -35.65
C CYS A 410 16.12 9.38 -36.65
N ASN A 411 15.29 8.72 -37.44
CA ASN A 411 15.70 7.95 -38.60
C ASN A 411 15.30 8.69 -39.88
N PRO A 412 16.21 9.39 -40.56
CA PRO A 412 15.88 10.17 -41.78
C PRO A 412 15.39 9.29 -42.93
N ASP A 413 15.60 7.98 -42.89
CA ASP A 413 15.11 7.03 -43.91
C ASP A 413 13.68 6.54 -43.61
N ALA A 414 13.13 6.86 -42.41
CA ALA A 414 11.77 6.52 -42.05
C ALA A 414 10.77 7.59 -42.55
N GLU A 415 9.50 7.19 -42.71
CA GLU A 415 8.44 8.13 -43.08
C GLU A 415 8.26 9.21 -42.00
N GLY A 416 8.51 10.47 -42.37
CA GLY A 416 8.44 11.60 -41.44
C GLY A 416 9.63 11.72 -40.48
N GLY A 417 10.64 10.90 -40.67
CA GLY A 417 11.86 10.98 -39.89
C GLY A 417 12.80 12.11 -40.30
N VAL A 418 13.66 12.54 -39.39
CA VAL A 418 14.61 13.64 -39.58
C VAL A 418 15.98 13.27 -39.10
N ASP A 419 17.03 13.92 -39.58
CA ASP A 419 18.36 13.83 -38.97
C ASP A 419 18.41 14.74 -37.75
N CYS A 420 18.31 14.13 -36.57
CA CYS A 420 18.27 14.86 -35.31
C CYS A 420 19.58 15.59 -35.00
N GLY A 421 20.69 15.20 -35.60
CA GLY A 421 21.95 15.93 -35.49
C GLY A 421 21.89 17.30 -36.13
N LEU A 422 21.21 17.43 -37.27
CA LEU A 422 20.98 18.73 -37.89
C LEU A 422 20.08 19.64 -37.06
N ALA A 423 19.11 19.06 -36.34
CA ALA A 423 18.30 19.81 -35.40
C ALA A 423 19.11 20.38 -34.25
N GLU A 424 20.03 19.59 -33.73
CA GLU A 424 20.95 20.03 -32.68
C GLU A 424 21.90 21.12 -33.16
N ASP A 425 22.47 20.97 -34.35
CA ASP A 425 23.35 21.98 -34.93
C ASP A 425 22.60 23.32 -35.10
N ALA A 426 21.37 23.25 -35.59
CA ALA A 426 20.54 24.46 -35.75
C ALA A 426 20.25 25.11 -34.39
N LEU A 427 20.03 24.35 -33.33
CA LEU A 427 19.93 24.89 -31.98
C LEU A 427 21.23 25.56 -31.55
N TYR A 428 22.35 24.90 -31.72
CA TYR A 428 23.66 25.41 -31.30
C TYR A 428 24.09 26.63 -32.10
N ASP A 429 23.63 26.78 -33.32
CA ASP A 429 23.84 27.99 -34.14
C ASP A 429 22.95 29.17 -33.74
N ASN A 430 21.87 28.91 -32.97
CA ASN A 430 20.99 29.99 -32.56
C ASN A 430 21.67 30.97 -31.60
N PRO A 431 21.71 32.29 -31.93
CA PRO A 431 22.41 33.27 -31.08
C PRO A 431 21.83 33.42 -29.68
N GLY A 432 20.54 33.22 -29.50
CA GLY A 432 19.86 33.26 -28.21
C GLY A 432 20.30 32.09 -27.34
N TYR A 433 20.32 30.88 -27.90
CA TYR A 433 20.82 29.69 -27.20
C TYR A 433 22.30 29.86 -26.79
N ARG A 434 23.16 30.33 -27.71
CA ARG A 434 24.58 30.56 -27.41
C ARG A 434 24.78 31.53 -26.25
N ALA A 435 23.99 32.58 -26.19
CA ALA A 435 24.06 33.56 -25.09
C ALA A 435 23.63 32.92 -23.75
N GLN A 436 22.56 32.15 -23.73
CA GLN A 436 22.12 31.42 -22.53
C GLN A 436 23.09 30.33 -22.12
N PHE A 437 23.62 29.57 -23.11
CA PHE A 437 24.63 28.57 -22.86
C PHE A 437 25.86 29.16 -22.17
N GLN A 438 26.38 30.25 -22.72
CA GLN A 438 27.49 30.99 -22.15
C GLN A 438 27.22 31.44 -20.72
N GLN A 439 26.05 32.04 -20.46
CA GLN A 439 25.66 32.51 -19.13
C GLN A 439 25.60 31.36 -18.13
N ARG A 440 25.04 30.22 -18.53
CA ARG A 440 24.88 29.05 -17.67
C ARG A 440 26.20 28.37 -17.35
N TRP A 441 27.08 28.23 -18.34
CA TRP A 441 28.29 27.41 -18.22
C TRP A 441 29.57 28.22 -18.00
N VAL A 442 29.51 29.56 -17.93
CA VAL A 442 30.68 30.41 -17.75
C VAL A 442 31.51 30.05 -16.51
N GLY A 443 30.88 29.67 -15.41
CA GLY A 443 31.57 29.23 -14.20
C GLY A 443 32.35 27.92 -14.39
N LEU A 444 31.82 26.98 -15.13
CA LEU A 444 32.51 25.74 -15.48
C LEU A 444 33.63 25.98 -16.48
N CYS A 445 33.37 26.77 -17.52
CA CYS A 445 34.40 27.20 -18.48
C CYS A 445 35.60 27.84 -17.78
N ALA A 446 35.37 28.71 -16.80
CA ALA A 446 36.43 29.36 -16.03
C ALA A 446 37.30 28.35 -15.25
N GLN A 447 36.72 27.25 -14.76
CA GLN A 447 37.49 26.19 -14.09
C GLN A 447 38.47 25.46 -15.06
N PHE A 448 38.14 25.44 -16.34
CA PHE A 448 39.01 24.88 -17.39
C PHE A 448 39.87 25.97 -18.07
N GLY A 449 39.89 27.20 -17.55
CA GLY A 449 40.67 28.30 -18.10
C GLY A 449 40.13 28.84 -19.43
N ILE A 450 38.86 28.60 -19.73
CA ILE A 450 38.20 29.08 -20.95
C ILE A 450 37.59 30.45 -20.64
N PRO A 451 37.97 31.50 -21.40
CA PRO A 451 37.37 32.82 -21.18
C PRO A 451 35.89 32.83 -21.56
N PRO A 452 35.09 33.78 -21.00
CA PRO A 452 33.65 33.82 -21.24
C PRO A 452 33.24 33.80 -22.72
N GLU A 453 33.94 34.54 -23.58
CA GLU A 453 33.70 34.57 -25.02
C GLU A 453 34.01 33.26 -25.74
N GLY A 454 34.81 32.39 -25.14
CA GLY A 454 35.15 31.06 -25.65
C GLY A 454 34.29 29.96 -25.04
N CYS A 455 33.36 30.29 -24.14
CA CYS A 455 32.46 29.32 -23.53
C CYS A 455 31.28 29.03 -24.49
N THR A 456 31.48 28.15 -25.42
CA THR A 456 30.52 27.84 -26.50
C THR A 456 30.22 26.34 -26.54
N PRO A 457 29.12 25.91 -27.17
CA PRO A 457 28.77 24.49 -27.29
C PRO A 457 29.90 23.61 -27.85
N GLU A 458 30.64 24.12 -28.83
CA GLU A 458 31.74 23.39 -29.49
C GLU A 458 32.87 23.03 -28.52
N VAL A 459 33.13 23.85 -27.53
CA VAL A 459 34.17 23.59 -26.51
C VAL A 459 33.84 22.33 -25.69
N PHE A 460 32.54 21.98 -25.57
CA PHE A 460 32.08 20.78 -24.92
C PHE A 460 31.86 19.61 -25.90
N GLY A 461 32.20 19.77 -27.17
CA GLY A 461 32.00 18.74 -28.20
C GLY A 461 30.54 18.54 -28.58
N LEU A 462 29.69 19.57 -28.37
CA LEU A 462 28.25 19.50 -28.60
C LEU A 462 27.83 19.88 -30.03
N TYR A 463 28.74 20.02 -30.95
CA TYR A 463 28.51 20.40 -32.34
C TYR A 463 29.07 19.30 -33.24
N ASN A 464 28.23 18.53 -33.89
CA ASN A 464 28.63 17.30 -34.57
C ASN A 464 28.20 17.17 -36.04
N GLY A 465 27.35 18.05 -36.56
CA GLY A 465 26.76 17.96 -37.91
C GLY A 465 25.78 16.79 -38.07
N PRO A 466 25.52 16.40 -39.33
CA PRO A 466 24.60 15.28 -39.59
C PRO A 466 25.15 13.98 -38.96
N ILE A 467 24.31 13.27 -38.27
CA ILE A 467 24.66 12.01 -37.60
C ILE A 467 23.97 10.79 -38.19
N GLY A 468 22.93 11.00 -39.02
CA GLY A 468 22.12 9.94 -39.59
C GLY A 468 21.21 9.27 -38.57
N PRO A 469 20.78 8.02 -38.83
CA PRO A 469 19.91 7.31 -37.92
C PRO A 469 20.56 7.09 -36.54
N VAL A 470 19.92 7.53 -35.48
CA VAL A 470 20.33 7.30 -34.10
C VAL A 470 19.19 6.69 -33.30
N PHE A 471 19.53 5.89 -32.30
CA PHE A 471 18.51 5.44 -31.37
C PHE A 471 17.96 6.62 -30.56
N THR A 472 16.71 6.52 -30.18
CA THR A 472 16.03 7.56 -29.41
C THR A 472 15.37 6.94 -28.18
N GLN A 473 15.16 7.76 -27.18
CA GLN A 473 14.45 7.35 -25.97
C GLN A 473 13.25 8.29 -25.77
N PRO A 474 12.08 7.92 -26.30
CA PRO A 474 10.86 8.66 -26.01
C PRO A 474 10.48 8.48 -24.56
N ILE A 475 9.95 9.55 -23.97
CA ILE A 475 9.48 9.58 -22.59
C ILE A 475 7.98 9.76 -22.62
N VAL A 476 7.27 8.71 -22.27
CA VAL A 476 5.80 8.68 -22.28
C VAL A 476 5.26 8.21 -20.93
N SER A 477 4.11 8.71 -20.56
CA SER A 477 3.28 8.17 -19.46
C SER A 477 2.10 7.46 -20.10
N VAL A 478 1.88 6.21 -19.72
CA VAL A 478 0.86 5.36 -20.34
C VAL A 478 -0.26 5.11 -19.35
N ALA A 479 -1.49 5.41 -19.81
CA ALA A 479 -2.72 5.16 -19.08
C ALA A 479 -3.05 3.66 -18.98
N GLY A 480 -3.98 3.36 -18.11
CA GLY A 480 -4.60 2.05 -17.96
C GLY A 480 -4.09 1.31 -16.75
N ASP A 481 -4.20 0.00 -16.76
CA ASP A 481 -4.01 -0.88 -15.61
C ASP A 481 -2.57 -0.93 -15.07
N ARG A 482 -1.69 -0.10 -15.60
CA ARG A 482 -0.30 -0.05 -15.15
C ARG A 482 -0.22 0.43 -13.70
N ASN A 483 0.51 -0.34 -12.87
CA ASN A 483 0.66 -0.10 -11.44
C ASN A 483 -0.61 -0.27 -10.60
N MET A 484 -1.66 -0.89 -11.13
CA MET A 484 -2.71 -1.45 -10.29
C MET A 484 -2.14 -2.56 -9.43
N VAL A 485 -2.50 -2.56 -8.17
CA VAL A 485 -2.11 -3.57 -7.17
C VAL A 485 -3.37 -4.16 -6.59
N GLU A 486 -3.53 -5.46 -6.77
CA GLU A 486 -4.63 -6.22 -6.21
C GLU A 486 -4.06 -7.24 -5.24
N THR A 487 -4.60 -7.34 -4.04
CA THR A 487 -4.21 -8.38 -3.07
C THR A 487 -5.42 -9.02 -2.43
N ASN A 488 -5.30 -10.32 -2.19
CA ASN A 488 -6.23 -11.06 -1.35
C ASN A 488 -5.44 -11.76 -0.25
N LEU A 489 -5.97 -11.76 0.97
CA LEU A 489 -5.38 -12.46 2.11
C LEU A 489 -6.46 -13.18 2.91
N GLU A 490 -6.42 -14.50 2.84
CA GLU A 490 -7.25 -15.36 3.69
C GLU A 490 -6.46 -15.86 4.90
N GLN A 491 -7.07 -15.86 6.08
CA GLN A 491 -6.47 -16.44 7.27
C GLN A 491 -7.48 -17.25 8.09
N LEU A 492 -7.08 -18.42 8.52
CA LEU A 492 -7.82 -19.26 9.43
C LEU A 492 -6.98 -19.53 10.68
N ARG A 493 -7.56 -19.29 11.87
CA ARG A 493 -6.95 -19.58 13.16
C ARG A 493 -7.89 -20.37 14.05
N GLY A 494 -7.38 -21.46 14.60
CA GLY A 494 -8.06 -22.26 15.60
C GLY A 494 -7.22 -22.38 16.87
N VAL A 495 -7.86 -22.27 18.03
CA VAL A 495 -7.26 -22.49 19.35
C VAL A 495 -8.13 -23.43 20.15
N VAL A 496 -7.53 -24.40 20.82
CA VAL A 496 -8.20 -25.23 21.80
C VAL A 496 -7.33 -25.34 23.04
N GLY A 497 -7.95 -25.36 24.22
CA GLY A 497 -7.18 -25.44 25.44
C GLY A 497 -8.02 -25.79 26.65
N ILE A 498 -7.28 -25.94 27.77
CA ILE A 498 -7.86 -26.16 29.08
C ILE A 498 -7.13 -25.29 30.09
N LYS A 499 -7.88 -24.66 30.99
CA LYS A 499 -7.35 -23.88 32.14
C LYS A 499 -8.04 -24.32 33.41
N GLY A 500 -7.42 -24.06 34.55
CA GLY A 500 -8.01 -24.45 35.86
C GLY A 500 -7.11 -24.15 37.03
N ASP A 501 -7.57 -24.54 38.19
CA ASP A 501 -6.85 -24.41 39.46
C ASP A 501 -5.93 -25.62 39.73
N LEU A 502 -4.88 -25.41 40.52
CA LEU A 502 -3.95 -26.46 40.98
C LEU A 502 -3.97 -26.58 42.51
N PRO A 503 -5.08 -27.08 43.08
CA PRO A 503 -5.25 -27.10 44.56
C PRO A 503 -4.22 -27.95 45.27
N PHE A 504 -3.56 -28.89 44.59
CA PHE A 504 -2.50 -29.71 45.20
C PHE A 504 -1.18 -28.95 45.46
N VAL A 505 -1.06 -27.73 44.92
CA VAL A 505 0.10 -26.85 45.14
C VAL A 505 -0.10 -25.93 46.35
N ASP A 506 -1.24 -25.98 47.03
CA ASP A 506 -1.54 -25.15 48.18
C ASP A 506 -0.79 -25.64 49.44
N TRP A 507 0.39 -25.03 49.70
CA TRP A 507 1.25 -25.32 50.86
C TRP A 507 1.59 -24.03 51.63
N GLY A 508 0.77 -23.67 52.59
CA GLY A 508 0.98 -22.47 53.42
C GLY A 508 0.78 -21.18 52.62
N SER A 509 1.84 -20.40 52.42
CA SER A 509 1.79 -19.17 51.60
C SER A 509 1.85 -19.43 50.11
N MET A 510 2.23 -20.63 49.68
CA MET A 510 2.17 -21.05 48.29
C MET A 510 0.75 -21.53 47.98
N ASN A 511 -0.05 -20.71 47.30
CA ASN A 511 -1.47 -21.00 47.06
C ASN A 511 -1.99 -20.31 45.78
N SER A 512 -3.26 -20.57 45.47
CA SER A 512 -3.97 -19.98 44.33
C SER A 512 -3.23 -20.18 43.00
N TRP A 513 -2.65 -21.36 42.83
CA TRP A 513 -2.01 -21.70 41.55
C TRP A 513 -3.05 -22.07 40.50
N VAL A 514 -2.88 -21.47 39.33
CA VAL A 514 -3.70 -21.73 38.12
C VAL A 514 -2.80 -22.23 37.00
N TYR A 515 -3.39 -22.96 36.08
CA TYR A 515 -2.69 -23.42 34.88
C TYR A 515 -3.51 -23.16 33.62
N GLU A 516 -2.82 -23.06 32.50
CA GLU A 516 -3.42 -23.10 31.18
C GLU A 516 -2.52 -23.90 30.23
N VAL A 517 -3.17 -24.74 29.40
CA VAL A 517 -2.53 -25.47 28.29
C VAL A 517 -3.35 -25.20 27.04
N ALA A 518 -2.71 -24.74 25.97
CA ALA A 518 -3.36 -24.43 24.71
C ALA A 518 -2.55 -24.89 23.51
N LEU A 519 -3.25 -25.25 22.45
CA LEU A 519 -2.74 -25.50 21.12
C LEU A 519 -3.41 -24.51 20.17
N SER A 520 -2.61 -23.75 19.42
CA SER A 520 -3.05 -22.86 18.37
C SER A 520 -2.51 -23.32 17.03
N TYR A 521 -3.36 -23.29 16.02
CA TYR A 521 -3.01 -23.54 14.64
C TYR A 521 -3.53 -22.40 13.79
N THR A 522 -2.64 -21.79 12.98
CA THR A 522 -2.99 -20.69 12.07
C THR A 522 -2.44 -21.00 10.69
N THR A 523 -3.22 -20.76 9.68
CA THR A 523 -2.78 -20.80 8.28
C THR A 523 -3.28 -19.55 7.57
N SER A 524 -2.46 -18.98 6.69
CA SER A 524 -2.87 -17.90 5.78
C SER A 524 -2.35 -18.17 4.38
N GLU A 525 -3.13 -17.77 3.40
CA GLU A 525 -2.78 -17.72 1.98
C GLU A 525 -2.97 -16.29 1.49
N GLY A 526 -1.89 -15.69 1.02
CA GLY A 526 -1.88 -14.34 0.48
C GLY A 526 -1.52 -14.34 -1.00
N THR A 527 -2.25 -13.60 -1.81
CA THR A 527 -1.94 -13.36 -3.21
C THR A 527 -1.75 -11.88 -3.46
N SER A 528 -0.78 -11.54 -4.30
CA SER A 528 -0.55 -10.17 -4.77
C SER A 528 -0.38 -10.20 -6.26
N SER A 529 -1.11 -9.33 -6.97
CA SER A 529 -1.01 -9.13 -8.40
C SER A 529 -0.72 -7.66 -8.66
N ARG A 530 0.28 -7.40 -9.48
CA ARG A 530 0.61 -6.05 -9.94
C ARG A 530 0.67 -6.03 -11.45
N HIS A 531 -0.11 -5.16 -12.04
CA HIS A 531 -0.16 -4.98 -13.49
C HIS A 531 0.99 -4.09 -13.97
N GLY A 532 1.53 -4.39 -15.15
CA GLY A 532 2.65 -3.65 -15.70
C GLY A 532 2.93 -3.98 -17.16
N ILE A 533 3.97 -3.34 -17.70
CA ILE A 533 4.40 -3.53 -19.08
C ILE A 533 5.62 -4.44 -19.11
N ARG A 534 5.56 -5.50 -19.91
CA ARG A 534 6.65 -6.42 -20.18
C ARG A 534 7.76 -5.75 -20.99
N GLY A 535 8.92 -5.58 -20.37
CA GLY A 535 10.10 -4.98 -21.02
C GLY A 535 10.64 -5.82 -22.17
N ASP A 536 10.70 -7.14 -22.02
CA ASP A 536 11.14 -8.08 -23.03
C ASP A 536 10.24 -8.11 -24.26
N ARG A 537 8.92 -8.06 -24.07
CA ARG A 537 7.94 -7.93 -25.17
C ARG A 537 8.05 -6.57 -25.85
N LEU A 538 8.27 -5.50 -25.10
CA LEU A 538 8.47 -4.16 -25.66
C LEU A 538 9.74 -4.12 -26.52
N ASP A 539 10.85 -4.63 -26.03
CA ASP A 539 12.10 -4.70 -26.80
C ASP A 539 11.95 -5.52 -28.09
N TYR A 540 11.22 -6.63 -28.03
CA TYR A 540 10.93 -7.44 -29.21
C TYR A 540 10.04 -6.69 -30.23
N SER A 541 9.02 -6.00 -29.75
CA SER A 541 8.16 -5.14 -30.55
C SER A 541 8.88 -3.97 -31.22
N LEU A 542 9.95 -3.49 -30.59
CA LEU A 542 10.77 -2.39 -31.09
C LEU A 542 11.87 -2.85 -32.06
N GLY A 543 12.13 -4.16 -32.18
CA GLY A 543 13.10 -4.73 -33.11
C GLY A 543 14.53 -4.82 -32.56
N TRP A 544 14.73 -4.87 -31.24
CA TRP A 544 16.04 -5.01 -30.63
C TRP A 544 16.73 -6.35 -30.92
N TYR A 545 15.96 -7.37 -31.27
CA TYR A 545 16.45 -8.71 -31.61
C TYR A 545 16.60 -8.95 -33.11
N SER A 546 16.55 -7.87 -33.93
CA SER A 546 16.73 -7.93 -35.37
C SER A 546 17.97 -7.14 -35.80
N THR A 547 18.79 -7.72 -36.70
CA THR A 547 19.96 -7.07 -37.29
C THR A 547 19.59 -5.86 -38.16
N THR A 548 18.34 -5.81 -38.64
CA THR A 548 17.75 -4.73 -39.42
C THR A 548 16.78 -3.89 -38.62
N THR A 549 16.71 -4.07 -37.30
CA THR A 549 15.77 -3.44 -36.37
C THR A 549 14.31 -3.57 -36.80
N THR A 550 13.99 -4.68 -37.47
CA THR A 550 12.61 -4.99 -37.87
C THR A 550 11.83 -5.43 -36.64
N PRO A 551 10.69 -4.77 -36.32
CA PRO A 551 9.83 -5.17 -35.22
C PRO A 551 9.38 -6.62 -35.32
N CYS A 552 9.23 -7.29 -34.17
CA CYS A 552 8.77 -8.67 -34.05
C CYS A 552 9.63 -9.70 -34.82
N GLN A 553 10.91 -9.46 -34.94
CA GLN A 553 11.86 -10.35 -35.60
C GLN A 553 13.03 -10.68 -34.69
N ASN A 554 13.42 -11.96 -34.63
CA ASN A 554 14.63 -12.45 -33.95
C ASN A 554 15.55 -13.14 -34.95
N ASP A 555 16.40 -12.38 -35.62
CA ASP A 555 17.40 -12.89 -36.54
C ASP A 555 18.83 -12.89 -35.92
N VAL A 556 18.98 -12.35 -34.72
CA VAL A 556 20.22 -12.47 -33.93
C VAL A 556 20.27 -13.79 -33.15
N GLY A 557 19.18 -14.56 -33.11
CA GLY A 557 19.11 -15.83 -32.41
C GLY A 557 19.14 -15.67 -30.87
N ALA A 558 18.54 -14.59 -30.36
CA ALA A 558 18.39 -14.39 -28.92
C ALA A 558 17.49 -15.48 -28.32
N ASP A 559 17.83 -15.92 -27.12
CA ASP A 559 16.98 -16.81 -26.33
C ASP A 559 15.87 -15.96 -25.67
N LEU A 560 14.66 -16.11 -26.18
CA LEU A 560 13.50 -15.37 -25.71
C LEU A 560 12.57 -16.30 -24.91
N ALA A 561 11.91 -15.77 -23.90
CA ALA A 561 10.84 -16.49 -23.24
C ALA A 561 9.78 -16.95 -24.25
N SER A 562 9.15 -18.10 -24.00
CA SER A 562 8.29 -18.77 -24.98
C SER A 562 7.05 -17.97 -25.38
N ASP A 563 6.67 -16.99 -24.57
CA ASP A 563 5.49 -16.12 -24.72
C ASP A 563 5.81 -14.74 -25.34
N VAL A 564 7.09 -14.46 -25.63
CA VAL A 564 7.51 -13.18 -26.23
C VAL A 564 7.21 -13.11 -27.72
N ALA A 565 7.57 -14.16 -28.48
CA ALA A 565 7.38 -14.16 -29.93
C ALA A 565 5.92 -14.37 -30.39
N PRO A 566 5.10 -15.22 -29.73
CA PRO A 566 3.71 -15.41 -30.12
C PRO A 566 2.88 -14.15 -29.95
N GLY A 567 2.14 -13.77 -30.98
CA GLY A 567 1.21 -12.63 -30.91
C GLY A 567 1.87 -11.26 -30.94
N CYS A 568 3.18 -11.16 -31.19
CA CYS A 568 3.88 -9.90 -31.22
C CYS A 568 3.23 -8.90 -32.20
N VAL A 569 3.07 -7.68 -31.73
CA VAL A 569 2.55 -6.53 -32.49
C VAL A 569 3.66 -5.46 -32.53
N PRO A 570 4.02 -4.94 -33.72
CA PRO A 570 4.93 -3.79 -33.81
C PRO A 570 4.37 -2.59 -33.05
N VAL A 571 5.15 -2.02 -32.15
CA VAL A 571 4.74 -0.88 -31.33
C VAL A 571 5.36 0.40 -31.86
N ASN A 572 4.51 1.41 -32.06
CA ASN A 572 4.96 2.76 -32.44
C ASN A 572 5.02 3.67 -31.21
N MET A 573 6.20 3.84 -30.64
CA MET A 573 6.43 4.71 -29.48
C MET A 573 6.27 6.23 -29.79
N PHE A 574 6.00 6.58 -31.05
CA PHE A 574 5.71 7.94 -31.50
C PHE A 574 4.27 8.09 -32.00
N ALA A 575 3.40 7.14 -31.69
CA ALA A 575 2.00 7.23 -32.07
C ALA A 575 1.31 8.45 -31.43
N PRO A 576 0.43 9.16 -32.15
CA PRO A 576 -0.28 10.33 -31.61
C PRO A 576 -1.05 10.06 -30.31
N SER A 577 -1.50 8.85 -30.12
CA SER A 577 -2.23 8.43 -28.90
C SER A 577 -1.37 8.46 -27.64
N LEU A 578 -0.05 8.30 -27.76
CA LEU A 578 0.90 8.39 -26.65
C LEU A 578 1.24 9.84 -26.26
N TYR A 579 0.86 10.81 -27.10
CA TYR A 579 1.17 12.23 -26.91
C TYR A 579 -0.09 13.09 -27.07
N PRO A 580 -1.13 12.84 -26.28
CA PRO A 580 -2.36 13.61 -26.40
C PRO A 580 -2.15 15.07 -26.03
N VAL A 581 -2.86 15.96 -26.71
CA VAL A 581 -2.76 17.39 -26.43
C VAL A 581 -3.55 17.73 -25.17
N GLY A 582 -2.90 18.41 -24.23
CA GLY A 582 -3.56 18.91 -23.01
C GLY A 582 -3.68 17.90 -21.86
N VAL A 583 -3.13 16.71 -22.02
CA VAL A 583 -3.03 15.70 -20.93
C VAL A 583 -1.61 15.12 -20.91
N VAL A 584 -1.21 14.61 -19.76
CA VAL A 584 0.14 14.04 -19.58
C VAL A 584 0.21 12.60 -20.06
N THR A 585 -0.88 11.87 -19.86
CA THR A 585 -0.94 10.44 -20.05
C THR A 585 -1.56 10.11 -21.39
N GLY A 586 -0.84 9.34 -22.16
CA GLY A 586 -1.29 8.77 -23.42
C GLY A 586 -1.62 7.28 -23.29
N ASP A 587 -1.95 6.66 -24.41
CA ASP A 587 -2.18 5.24 -24.51
C ASP A 587 -1.59 4.66 -25.79
N PHE A 588 -1.35 3.36 -25.82
CA PHE A 588 -0.94 2.66 -27.03
C PHE A 588 -1.99 2.81 -28.13
N ALA A 589 -1.54 2.78 -29.38
CA ALA A 589 -2.40 3.08 -30.52
C ALA A 589 -3.54 2.08 -30.69
N THR A 590 -3.36 0.84 -30.28
CA THR A 590 -4.32 -0.24 -30.49
C THR A 590 -4.47 -1.12 -29.25
N GLN A 591 -5.65 -1.72 -29.10
CA GLN A 591 -5.88 -2.73 -28.06
C GLN A 591 -4.94 -3.94 -28.20
N ALA A 592 -4.55 -4.29 -29.42
CA ALA A 592 -3.62 -5.40 -29.65
C ALA A 592 -2.21 -5.12 -29.10
N GLU A 593 -1.74 -3.86 -29.15
CA GLU A 593 -0.50 -3.45 -28.50
C GLU A 593 -0.62 -3.56 -26.99
N ARG A 594 -1.74 -3.13 -26.41
CA ARG A 594 -2.00 -3.27 -24.97
C ARG A 594 -2.04 -4.74 -24.55
N ASP A 595 -2.85 -5.56 -25.22
CA ASP A 595 -3.01 -6.98 -24.90
C ASP A 595 -1.69 -7.77 -25.00
N TYR A 596 -0.76 -7.30 -25.84
CA TYR A 596 0.55 -7.92 -25.99
C TYR A 596 1.55 -7.42 -24.94
N LEU A 597 1.53 -6.14 -24.60
CA LEU A 597 2.54 -5.52 -23.74
C LEU A 597 2.23 -5.64 -22.25
N PHE A 598 0.93 -5.58 -21.89
CA PHE A 598 0.55 -5.66 -20.48
C PHE A 598 0.51 -7.09 -19.98
N ASP A 599 0.90 -7.26 -18.74
CA ASP A 599 0.88 -8.54 -18.03
C ASP A 599 0.76 -8.28 -16.53
N SER A 600 0.59 -9.33 -15.73
CA SER A 600 0.66 -9.25 -14.28
C SER A 600 1.97 -9.85 -13.76
N ARG A 601 2.37 -9.40 -12.59
CA ARG A 601 3.41 -9.96 -11.76
C ARG A 601 2.76 -10.45 -10.48
N ASP A 602 2.78 -11.74 -10.27
CA ASP A 602 2.00 -12.40 -9.24
C ASP A 602 2.88 -13.04 -8.17
N PHE A 603 2.42 -12.96 -6.91
CA PHE A 603 2.97 -13.67 -5.76
C PHE A 603 1.90 -14.49 -5.08
N THR A 604 2.28 -15.65 -4.57
CA THR A 604 1.49 -16.42 -3.62
C THR A 604 2.33 -16.68 -2.39
N THR A 605 1.82 -16.33 -1.22
CA THR A 605 2.51 -16.47 0.05
C THR A 605 1.68 -17.29 1.02
N ASP A 606 2.17 -18.48 1.35
CA ASP A 606 1.59 -19.37 2.35
C ASP A 606 2.32 -19.20 3.68
N TYR A 607 1.59 -19.10 4.77
CA TYR A 607 2.12 -19.10 6.12
C TYR A 607 1.35 -20.06 7.00
N THR A 608 2.06 -20.94 7.71
CA THR A 608 1.45 -21.84 8.68
C THR A 608 2.20 -21.76 10.01
N GLN A 609 1.47 -21.63 11.11
CA GLN A 609 2.03 -21.64 12.45
C GLN A 609 1.32 -22.67 13.33
N THR A 610 2.11 -23.50 13.99
CA THR A 610 1.64 -24.35 15.11
C THR A 610 2.30 -23.88 16.40
N LEU A 611 1.48 -23.55 17.39
CA LEU A 611 1.95 -23.03 18.67
C LEU A 611 1.34 -23.84 19.82
N PHE A 612 2.18 -24.46 20.62
CA PHE A 612 1.79 -25.09 21.88
C PHE A 612 2.28 -24.24 23.06
N THR A 613 1.39 -23.95 24.00
CA THR A 613 1.72 -23.21 25.22
C THR A 613 1.22 -23.97 26.45
N ALA A 614 2.02 -24.00 27.50
CA ALA A 614 1.62 -24.51 28.81
C ALA A 614 2.25 -23.62 29.88
N TYR A 615 1.45 -23.09 30.77
CA TYR A 615 1.97 -22.31 31.89
C TYR A 615 1.17 -22.52 33.17
N ALA A 616 1.84 -22.27 34.30
CA ALA A 616 1.21 -22.24 35.61
C ALA A 616 1.78 -21.07 36.41
N ASN A 617 0.96 -20.42 37.20
CA ASN A 617 1.37 -19.31 38.07
C ASN A 617 0.53 -19.26 39.34
N GLY A 618 1.06 -18.58 40.36
CA GLY A 618 0.39 -18.44 41.65
C GLY A 618 1.23 -17.71 42.69
N PHE A 619 0.74 -17.67 43.91
CA PHE A 619 1.48 -17.08 45.05
C PHE A 619 2.58 -18.01 45.52
N LEU A 620 3.72 -17.45 45.91
CA LEU A 620 4.88 -18.20 46.43
C LEU A 620 5.04 -18.01 47.93
N PHE A 621 5.21 -16.78 48.38
CA PHE A 621 5.42 -16.44 49.81
C PHE A 621 5.14 -14.96 50.05
N ASP A 622 4.86 -14.65 51.31
CA ASP A 622 4.59 -13.27 51.70
C ASP A 622 5.89 -12.53 52.07
N LEU A 623 5.98 -11.30 51.57
CA LEU A 623 7.03 -10.32 51.87
C LEU A 623 6.42 -9.12 52.61
N PRO A 624 7.23 -8.33 53.37
CA PRO A 624 6.74 -7.14 54.07
C PRO A 624 6.09 -6.11 53.14
N GLY A 625 6.38 -6.13 51.84
CA GLY A 625 5.83 -5.22 50.82
C GLY A 625 4.72 -5.82 49.97
N GLY A 626 4.27 -7.05 50.24
CA GLY A 626 3.24 -7.77 49.50
C GLY A 626 3.61 -9.20 49.16
N THR A 627 2.67 -9.97 48.63
CA THR A 627 2.87 -11.39 48.30
C THR A 627 3.69 -11.54 47.02
N ALA A 628 4.74 -12.34 47.07
CA ALA A 628 5.53 -12.72 45.90
C ALA A 628 4.76 -13.73 45.05
N MET A 629 4.72 -13.48 43.74
CA MET A 629 4.12 -14.37 42.73
C MET A 629 5.23 -15.02 41.92
N GLY A 630 4.94 -16.18 41.38
CA GLY A 630 5.83 -16.87 40.44
C GLY A 630 5.07 -17.62 39.37
N GLY A 631 5.75 -17.91 38.30
CA GLY A 631 5.19 -18.68 37.20
C GLY A 631 6.25 -19.48 36.47
N ILE A 632 5.80 -20.53 35.84
CA ILE A 632 6.58 -21.39 34.95
C ILE A 632 5.81 -21.62 33.69
N GLY A 633 6.50 -21.54 32.55
CA GLY A 633 5.87 -21.73 31.23
C GLY A 633 6.75 -22.50 30.26
N LEU A 634 6.09 -23.14 29.32
CA LEU A 634 6.68 -23.82 28.18
C LEU A 634 5.96 -23.33 26.91
N GLU A 635 6.73 -22.96 25.92
CA GLU A 635 6.22 -22.62 24.59
C GLU A 635 7.00 -23.40 23.52
N TRP A 636 6.29 -23.99 22.60
CA TRP A 636 6.86 -24.59 21.39
C TRP A 636 6.13 -24.03 20.19
N ARG A 637 6.91 -23.56 19.20
CA ARG A 637 6.39 -22.93 17.98
C ARG A 637 7.10 -23.51 16.77
N GLU A 638 6.33 -23.74 15.73
CA GLU A 638 6.80 -24.11 14.39
C GLU A 638 6.13 -23.19 13.38
N ASP A 639 6.94 -22.54 12.57
CA ASP A 639 6.51 -21.65 11.50
C ASP A 639 6.98 -22.23 10.17
N ASP A 640 6.11 -22.29 9.19
CA ASP A 640 6.40 -22.65 7.81
C ASP A 640 5.94 -21.51 6.89
N ILE A 641 6.87 -21.01 6.08
CA ILE A 641 6.63 -19.87 5.17
C ILE A 641 7.05 -20.27 3.78
N LYS A 642 6.21 -19.99 2.79
CA LYS A 642 6.50 -20.21 1.40
C LYS A 642 5.94 -19.04 0.58
N SER A 643 6.83 -18.27 -0.06
CA SER A 643 6.45 -17.19 -0.97
C SER A 643 6.99 -17.49 -2.36
N ILE A 644 6.10 -17.54 -3.34
CA ILE A 644 6.41 -17.94 -4.71
C ILE A 644 6.06 -16.80 -5.64
N PRO A 645 7.05 -16.13 -6.26
CA PRO A 645 6.83 -15.27 -7.39
C PRO A 645 6.50 -16.10 -8.64
N ASP A 646 5.71 -15.54 -9.54
CA ASP A 646 5.54 -16.06 -10.87
C ASP A 646 6.81 -15.88 -11.74
N GLU A 647 6.75 -16.24 -13.02
CA GLU A 647 7.87 -16.09 -13.94
C GLU A 647 8.22 -14.62 -14.21
N VAL A 648 7.21 -13.76 -14.31
CA VAL A 648 7.38 -12.34 -14.58
C VAL A 648 8.12 -11.63 -13.44
N ALA A 649 7.72 -11.91 -12.19
CA ALA A 649 8.39 -11.41 -11.00
C ALA A 649 9.80 -11.98 -10.84
N ARG A 650 9.92 -13.31 -10.92
CA ARG A 650 11.18 -14.03 -10.70
C ARG A 650 12.26 -13.59 -11.66
N ASP A 651 11.95 -13.40 -12.94
CA ASP A 651 12.90 -13.09 -14.00
C ASP A 651 13.00 -11.57 -14.26
N GLY A 652 12.23 -10.74 -13.55
CA GLY A 652 12.25 -9.28 -13.65
C GLY A 652 11.83 -8.76 -15.01
N LEU A 653 10.79 -9.36 -15.59
CA LEU A 653 10.40 -9.11 -16.98
C LEU A 653 9.64 -7.79 -17.19
N PHE A 654 9.22 -7.11 -16.12
CA PHE A 654 8.61 -5.79 -16.24
C PHE A 654 9.62 -4.70 -16.57
N PHE A 655 9.20 -3.75 -17.37
CA PHE A 655 10.00 -2.59 -17.71
C PHE A 655 10.41 -1.81 -16.45
N GLY A 656 11.71 -1.68 -16.22
CA GLY A 656 12.27 -0.94 -15.09
C GLY A 656 12.31 -1.72 -13.75
N PHE A 657 11.98 -3.01 -13.74
CA PHE A 657 12.08 -3.86 -12.57
C PHE A 657 13.31 -4.78 -12.61
N PHE A 658 13.68 -5.29 -11.44
CA PHE A 658 14.73 -6.28 -11.28
C PHE A 658 14.12 -7.64 -10.92
N PRO A 659 14.84 -8.75 -11.19
CA PRO A 659 14.39 -10.07 -10.79
C PRO A 659 14.15 -10.21 -9.28
N ASP A 660 13.01 -10.79 -8.91
CA ASP A 660 12.64 -11.07 -7.54
C ASP A 660 12.74 -12.56 -7.24
N GLY A 661 13.55 -12.91 -6.24
CA GLY A 661 13.62 -14.28 -5.74
C GLY A 661 12.48 -14.56 -4.76
N GLY A 662 11.90 -15.77 -4.81
CA GLY A 662 10.97 -16.25 -3.79
C GLY A 662 11.66 -16.45 -2.43
N ALA A 663 10.90 -16.46 -1.34
CA ALA A 663 11.34 -16.76 0.02
C ALA A 663 10.90 -18.15 0.49
#